data_13366348c6761dc796d261fca0a04b2b
#
_entry.id   13366348c6761dc796d261fca0a04b2b
#
_cell.length_a   1.000
_cell.length_b   1.000
_cell.length_c   1.000
_cell.angle_alpha   90.00
_cell.angle_beta   90.00
_cell.angle_gamma   90.00
#
_symmetry.space_group_name_H-M   'P 1'
#
loop_
_entity.id
_entity.type
_entity.pdbx_description
1 polymer ?
#
loop_
_entity_poly.entity_id
_entity_poly.type
_entity_poly.pdbx_seq_one_letter_code
_entity_poly.pdbx_strand_id
1 'polypeptide(L)'
;MALLSDPITIIRGIGPAKAKQFAALNIFTLGDLICHFPRGYEDRTRLVSISQLEVDVPACFRAVVMNTPRTNHIRKGLDLTRVQVADHSGRLTLTFFNNKFAAQQLSYGSEYIFYGTLSGDYAGYGMTNPVFEDPNTPGITTRRILPLYPLTAGLSNAYVLKVLRQALSLCDPPEEIIPATIRETYGILPAARAYQAIHDPQSLAEAELAKKRLIFEEFFLFSAGLALMRQSRAGKQIPKYADLDLSPFYNALPFTLTDAQQAAIQEILADFSKGEPMNRLVQGDVGCGKTMVAAAAAYATAINGRQSALMAPTQILAEQHHASLSKLFAPMGIRVGLLTGSMTPKQKKILREQLASGEIQLAVGTHALLSQATVFQDLALVITDEQHRFGVGQRAQLSSKGSDPHLLVMSATPIPRTLALLLYGDLDVSIINQLPPGREAVDSFLVGESYRPRINAFIRKQGSEGHQCFIVCPAVEENEELGIKAATVWAETLQKTVFPDLRIALLHGQMKATEKEEAMASFARGEADVMVATTVIEVGVDVPNATLMVIEDADRFGLSQLHQLRGRVGRGKAKSYCILTSQNKNPETLGRLKALCKTTDGFRIAEEDLKLRGPGDFFGSRQSGLPTFRVANLSCDLETLKQAQTASAEWIEAYGASDSPEAQALRERIAVLFSRCQGTMN
;
A
#
# COMPACT_ATOMS: atom_id res chain seq x y z
N MET A 1 10.91 35.45 17.81
CA MET A 1 10.87 34.00 17.68
C MET A 1 11.14 33.62 16.22
N ALA A 2 11.83 32.51 15.99
CA ALA A 2 12.06 32.02 14.63
C ALA A 2 10.76 31.40 14.08
N LEU A 3 10.61 31.40 12.75
CA LEU A 3 9.48 30.78 12.07
C LEU A 3 9.76 29.30 11.75
N LEU A 4 8.74 28.48 11.70
CA LEU A 4 8.88 27.08 11.28
C LEU A 4 9.44 26.92 9.86
N SER A 5 9.26 27.93 9.00
CA SER A 5 9.80 27.98 7.64
C SER A 5 11.29 28.38 7.57
N ASP A 6 11.87 28.86 8.67
CA ASP A 6 13.26 29.28 8.69
C ASP A 6 14.21 28.08 8.48
N PRO A 7 15.35 28.29 7.79
CA PRO A 7 16.29 27.22 7.50
C PRO A 7 16.96 26.71 8.79
N ILE A 8 17.25 25.40 8.86
CA ILE A 8 17.88 24.77 10.04
C ILE A 8 19.26 25.34 10.36
N THR A 9 19.89 26.05 9.41
CA THR A 9 21.22 26.66 9.59
C THR A 9 21.24 27.80 10.61
N ILE A 10 20.09 28.31 11.04
CA ILE A 10 20.00 29.30 12.13
C ILE A 10 20.31 28.68 13.51
N ILE A 11 20.22 27.34 13.63
CA ILE A 11 20.56 26.63 14.85
C ILE A 11 22.07 26.62 15.04
N ARG A 12 22.51 27.05 16.23
CA ARG A 12 23.94 27.10 16.57
C ARG A 12 24.58 25.72 16.49
N GLY A 13 25.61 25.58 15.65
CA GLY A 13 26.35 24.34 15.43
C GLY A 13 25.96 23.60 14.15
N ILE A 14 24.98 24.07 13.37
CA ILE A 14 24.66 23.54 12.04
C ILE A 14 25.38 24.37 10.98
N GLY A 15 26.59 23.94 10.60
CA GLY A 15 27.30 24.48 9.43
C GLY A 15 26.90 23.75 8.13
N PRO A 16 27.44 24.16 6.95
CA PRO A 16 27.08 23.60 5.64
C PRO A 16 27.18 22.08 5.53
N ALA A 17 28.22 21.49 6.15
CA ALA A 17 28.42 20.04 6.15
C ALA A 17 27.30 19.30 6.90
N LYS A 18 26.87 19.82 8.05
CA LYS A 18 25.77 19.24 8.83
C LYS A 18 24.42 19.48 8.16
N ALA A 19 24.21 20.65 7.57
CA ALA A 19 23.00 20.94 6.79
C ALA A 19 22.82 19.94 5.63
N LYS A 20 23.93 19.57 4.92
CA LYS A 20 23.90 18.54 3.88
C LYS A 20 23.50 17.16 4.41
N GLN A 21 23.92 16.82 5.63
CA GLN A 21 23.53 15.55 6.29
C GLN A 21 22.03 15.54 6.65
N PHE A 22 21.49 16.67 7.15
CA PHE A 22 20.05 16.80 7.39
C PHE A 22 19.23 16.81 6.09
N ALA A 23 19.76 17.41 5.03
CA ALA A 23 19.12 17.39 3.70
C ALA A 23 18.94 15.97 3.14
N ALA A 24 19.85 15.03 3.47
CA ALA A 24 19.72 13.62 3.13
C ALA A 24 18.52 12.92 3.85
N LEU A 25 18.01 13.53 4.92
CA LEU A 25 16.78 13.14 5.62
C LEU A 25 15.57 14.02 5.21
N ASN A 26 15.68 14.82 4.15
CA ASN A 26 14.69 15.80 3.72
C ASN A 26 14.33 16.85 4.79
N ILE A 27 15.30 17.22 5.63
CA ILE A 27 15.16 18.24 6.69
C ILE A 27 15.90 19.49 6.25
N PHE A 28 15.16 20.57 5.93
CA PHE A 28 15.67 21.84 5.44
C PHE A 28 15.31 22.99 6.36
N THR A 29 14.15 22.92 7.02
CA THR A 29 13.58 23.98 7.87
C THR A 29 13.46 23.55 9.33
N LEU A 30 13.18 24.49 10.23
CA LEU A 30 12.87 24.20 11.63
C LEU A 30 11.63 23.33 11.74
N GLY A 31 10.61 23.58 10.93
CA GLY A 31 9.40 22.79 10.88
C GLY A 31 9.64 21.34 10.44
N ASP A 32 10.53 21.12 9.44
CA ASP A 32 10.90 19.76 9.06
C ASP A 32 11.61 19.01 10.19
N LEU A 33 12.47 19.73 10.92
CA LEU A 33 13.20 19.17 12.05
C LEU A 33 12.27 18.81 13.22
N ILE A 34 11.32 19.68 13.60
CA ILE A 34 10.33 19.43 14.65
C ILE A 34 9.37 18.30 14.23
N CYS A 35 9.14 18.12 12.94
CA CYS A 35 8.36 17.00 12.41
C CYS A 35 9.21 15.76 12.10
N HIS A 36 10.48 15.71 12.46
CA HIS A 36 11.31 14.51 12.38
C HIS A 36 11.08 13.66 13.63
N PHE A 37 10.10 12.79 13.58
CA PHE A 37 9.63 12.04 14.75
C PHE A 37 10.52 10.82 15.06
N PRO A 38 10.63 10.42 16.35
CA PRO A 38 11.37 9.24 16.75
C PRO A 38 10.67 7.97 16.24
N ARG A 39 11.48 6.97 15.86
CA ARG A 39 11.01 5.61 15.52
C ARG A 39 10.69 4.74 16.74
N GLY A 40 11.16 5.13 17.92
CA GLY A 40 10.97 4.39 19.17
C GLY A 40 11.61 5.11 20.35
N TYR A 41 11.51 4.53 21.52
CA TYR A 41 12.04 5.07 22.77
C TYR A 41 12.80 4.00 23.54
N GLU A 42 13.86 4.42 24.25
CA GLU A 42 14.55 3.63 25.24
C GLU A 42 14.29 4.18 26.62
N ASP A 43 13.78 3.36 27.54
CA ASP A 43 13.63 3.76 28.93
C ASP A 43 14.96 3.61 29.65
N ARG A 44 15.59 4.73 29.97
CA ARG A 44 16.83 4.83 30.72
C ARG A 44 16.63 5.47 32.09
N THR A 45 15.39 5.50 32.60
CA THR A 45 15.07 6.12 33.89
C THR A 45 15.46 5.26 35.07
N ARG A 46 15.41 3.93 34.92
CA ARG A 46 15.66 2.99 35.98
C ARG A 46 17.15 2.79 36.21
N LEU A 47 17.62 3.12 37.41
CA LEU A 47 18.96 2.79 37.91
C LEU A 47 18.90 1.47 38.66
N VAL A 48 19.78 0.53 38.29
CA VAL A 48 19.95 -0.76 38.96
C VAL A 48 21.36 -0.85 39.54
N SER A 49 21.58 -1.77 40.49
CA SER A 49 22.92 -2.09 41.00
C SER A 49 23.64 -3.07 40.05
N ILE A 50 24.98 -3.14 40.12
CA ILE A 50 25.77 -4.04 39.25
C ILE A 50 25.32 -5.51 39.39
N SER A 51 24.95 -5.94 40.59
CA SER A 51 24.45 -7.30 40.86
C SER A 51 23.08 -7.61 40.26
N GLN A 52 22.32 -6.59 39.86
CA GLN A 52 20.98 -6.71 39.26
C GLN A 52 21.01 -6.59 37.73
N LEU A 53 22.19 -6.45 37.13
CA LEU A 53 22.33 -6.42 35.68
C LEU A 53 22.07 -7.81 35.09
N GLU A 54 21.22 -7.89 34.11
CA GLU A 54 20.88 -9.10 33.37
C GLU A 54 21.64 -9.15 32.03
N VAL A 55 22.05 -10.34 31.62
CA VAL A 55 22.74 -10.53 30.33
C VAL A 55 21.78 -10.21 29.18
N ASP A 56 22.29 -9.48 28.17
CA ASP A 56 21.58 -9.03 26.99
C ASP A 56 20.40 -8.04 27.27
N VAL A 57 20.23 -7.57 28.50
CA VAL A 57 19.25 -6.55 28.85
C VAL A 57 19.95 -5.21 29.09
N PRO A 58 19.63 -4.15 28.33
CA PRO A 58 20.23 -2.84 28.54
C PRO A 58 19.72 -2.18 29.83
N ALA A 59 20.62 -1.63 30.61
CA ALA A 59 20.27 -0.97 31.89
C ALA A 59 21.19 0.21 32.20
N CYS A 60 20.66 1.16 33.01
CA CYS A 60 21.48 2.19 33.65
C CYS A 60 21.93 1.72 35.03
N PHE A 61 23.17 2.00 35.36
CA PHE A 61 23.71 1.77 36.71
C PHE A 61 24.70 2.88 37.08
N ARG A 62 24.88 3.06 38.40
CA ARG A 62 25.75 4.07 38.97
C ARG A 62 26.97 3.37 39.57
N ALA A 63 28.19 3.82 39.21
CA ALA A 63 29.40 3.18 39.70
C ALA A 63 30.58 4.15 39.76
N VAL A 64 31.55 3.82 40.62
CA VAL A 64 32.82 4.54 40.77
C VAL A 64 33.90 3.87 39.92
N VAL A 65 34.72 4.69 39.27
CA VAL A 65 35.87 4.22 38.48
C VAL A 65 36.99 3.77 39.40
N MET A 66 37.40 2.49 39.32
CA MET A 66 38.31 1.85 40.24
C MET A 66 39.77 1.78 39.74
N ASN A 67 40.02 2.16 38.49
CA ASN A 67 41.38 2.20 37.91
C ASN A 67 41.54 3.40 36.99
N THR A 68 42.77 3.88 36.81
CA THR A 68 43.08 4.89 35.79
C THR A 68 42.85 4.30 34.41
N PRO A 69 41.93 4.89 33.58
CA PRO A 69 41.69 4.38 32.24
C PRO A 69 42.95 4.48 31.39
N ARG A 70 43.36 3.38 30.75
CA ARG A 70 44.52 3.34 29.85
C ARG A 70 44.07 2.80 28.50
N THR A 71 44.49 3.49 27.43
CA THR A 71 44.22 3.05 26.08
C THR A 71 45.39 2.24 25.58
N ASN A 72 45.15 1.00 25.19
CA ASN A 72 46.12 0.09 24.58
C ASN A 72 45.85 0.04 23.06
N HIS A 73 46.89 0.22 22.28
CA HIS A 73 46.86 0.04 20.83
C HIS A 73 47.02 -1.45 20.52
N ILE A 74 46.02 -2.11 20.00
CA ILE A 74 46.04 -3.57 19.71
C ILE A 74 46.56 -3.81 18.29
N ARG A 75 46.06 -3.07 17.30
CA ARG A 75 46.52 -3.10 15.90
C ARG A 75 46.08 -1.82 15.19
N LYS A 76 46.58 -1.57 13.99
CA LYS A 76 46.19 -0.38 13.17
C LYS A 76 44.67 -0.27 13.08
N GLY A 77 44.12 0.82 13.60
CA GLY A 77 42.66 1.10 13.61
C GLY A 77 41.90 0.45 14.78
N LEU A 78 42.55 -0.17 15.75
CA LEU A 78 41.92 -0.78 16.93
C LEU A 78 42.59 -0.35 18.22
N ASP A 79 42.03 0.63 18.89
CA ASP A 79 42.39 1.10 20.23
C ASP A 79 41.42 0.53 21.26
N LEU A 80 41.88 0.03 22.38
CA LEU A 80 41.09 -0.57 23.43
C LEU A 80 41.36 0.16 24.75
N THR A 81 40.31 0.68 25.40
CA THR A 81 40.35 1.23 26.74
C THR A 81 39.54 0.36 27.68
N ARG A 82 40.17 -0.20 28.70
CA ARG A 82 39.50 -0.99 29.75
C ARG A 82 39.41 -0.17 31.03
N VAL A 83 38.24 -0.16 31.63
CA VAL A 83 37.91 0.54 32.86
C VAL A 83 37.20 -0.41 33.81
N GLN A 84 37.71 -0.55 35.03
CA GLN A 84 36.98 -1.24 36.08
C GLN A 84 36.13 -0.26 36.87
N VAL A 85 34.90 -0.61 37.08
CA VAL A 85 33.94 0.17 37.90
C VAL A 85 33.34 -0.71 38.99
N ALA A 86 32.96 -0.08 40.08
CA ALA A 86 32.34 -0.77 41.19
C ALA A 86 31.24 0.07 41.82
N ASP A 87 30.25 -0.61 42.36
CA ASP A 87 29.26 -0.08 43.28
C ASP A 87 29.30 -0.88 44.61
N HIS A 88 28.33 -0.66 45.46
CA HIS A 88 28.20 -1.39 46.73
C HIS A 88 27.87 -2.89 46.56
N SER A 89 27.44 -3.31 45.39
CA SER A 89 26.97 -4.67 45.09
C SER A 89 27.96 -5.52 44.29
N GLY A 90 28.90 -4.91 43.57
CA GLY A 90 29.81 -5.66 42.75
C GLY A 90 30.80 -4.82 41.93
N ARG A 91 31.56 -5.51 41.08
CA ARG A 91 32.51 -4.90 40.15
C ARG A 91 32.19 -5.33 38.73
N LEU A 92 32.47 -4.45 37.74
CA LEU A 92 32.25 -4.69 36.33
C LEU A 92 33.39 -4.11 35.49
N THR A 93 33.75 -4.81 34.42
CA THR A 93 34.74 -4.33 33.46
C THR A 93 34.04 -3.70 32.28
N LEU A 94 34.35 -2.44 31.97
CA LEU A 94 33.88 -1.71 30.81
C LEU A 94 34.98 -1.69 29.76
N THR A 95 34.63 -1.99 28.51
CA THR A 95 35.57 -2.04 27.38
C THR A 95 35.12 -1.05 26.31
N PHE A 96 35.95 -0.06 25.98
CA PHE A 96 35.70 0.92 24.95
C PHE A 96 36.60 0.65 23.75
N PHE A 97 36.00 0.46 22.57
CA PHE A 97 36.71 0.30 21.32
C PHE A 97 36.75 1.61 20.55
N ASN A 98 37.96 2.02 20.12
CA ASN A 98 38.21 3.24 19.31
C ASN A 98 37.62 4.53 19.92
N ASN A 99 37.42 4.59 21.24
CA ASN A 99 36.90 5.72 21.96
C ASN A 99 37.97 6.37 22.85
N LYS A 100 38.73 7.29 22.25
CA LYS A 100 39.79 8.03 22.95
C LYS A 100 39.23 8.97 24.02
N PHE A 101 37.97 9.42 23.89
CA PHE A 101 37.34 10.33 24.84
C PHE A 101 37.03 9.63 26.16
N ALA A 102 36.74 8.33 26.18
CA ALA A 102 36.48 7.59 27.40
C ALA A 102 37.68 7.66 28.37
N ALA A 103 38.91 7.51 27.85
CA ALA A 103 40.12 7.60 28.68
C ALA A 103 40.41 9.02 29.21
N GLN A 104 39.95 10.07 28.54
CA GLN A 104 40.16 11.46 28.93
C GLN A 104 39.08 11.97 29.90
N GLN A 105 37.87 11.46 29.82
CA GLN A 105 36.73 11.95 30.60
C GLN A 105 36.50 11.14 31.90
N LEU A 106 36.82 9.85 31.90
CA LEU A 106 36.67 9.02 33.09
C LEU A 106 37.88 9.20 33.99
N SER A 107 37.63 9.60 35.24
CA SER A 107 38.70 9.83 36.24
C SER A 107 38.59 8.79 37.35
N TYR A 108 39.75 8.28 37.81
CA TYR A 108 39.86 7.38 38.97
C TYR A 108 39.20 8.00 40.19
N GLY A 109 38.41 7.22 40.93
CA GLY A 109 37.71 7.63 42.12
C GLY A 109 36.45 8.47 41.87
N SER A 110 36.17 8.87 40.62
CA SER A 110 34.95 9.62 40.25
C SER A 110 33.81 8.67 39.94
N GLU A 111 32.61 9.12 40.25
CA GLU A 111 31.38 8.40 40.03
C GLU A 111 30.70 8.83 38.73
N TYR A 112 30.16 7.87 37.98
CA TYR A 112 29.45 8.11 36.75
C TYR A 112 28.19 7.24 36.67
N ILE A 113 27.25 7.64 35.83
CA ILE A 113 26.11 6.82 35.42
C ILE A 113 26.43 6.23 34.06
N PHE A 114 26.34 4.91 33.98
CA PHE A 114 26.60 4.14 32.78
C PHE A 114 25.30 3.55 32.24
N TYR A 115 25.19 3.45 30.91
CA TYR A 115 24.11 2.74 30.25
C TYR A 115 24.71 1.82 29.18
N GLY A 116 24.30 0.57 29.21
CA GLY A 116 24.77 -0.44 28.24
C GLY A 116 24.15 -1.80 28.50
N THR A 117 24.57 -2.78 27.70
CA THR A 117 24.13 -4.17 27.79
C THR A 117 25.24 -5.03 28.38
N LEU A 118 24.91 -5.79 29.42
CA LEU A 118 25.83 -6.78 29.99
C LEU A 118 25.99 -7.93 29.01
N SER A 119 27.21 -8.24 28.63
CA SER A 119 27.57 -9.43 27.84
C SER A 119 28.51 -10.31 28.60
N GLY A 120 28.41 -11.64 28.42
CA GLY A 120 29.33 -12.63 29.01
C GLY A 120 30.08 -13.36 27.91
N ASP A 121 31.39 -13.56 28.13
CA ASP A 121 32.23 -14.42 27.33
C ASP A 121 33.05 -15.34 28.24
N TYR A 122 34.00 -16.12 27.66
CA TYR A 122 34.91 -17.00 28.44
C TYR A 122 35.81 -16.23 29.41
N ALA A 123 35.91 -14.90 29.31
CA ALA A 123 36.73 -14.06 30.21
C ALA A 123 35.90 -13.44 31.35
N GLY A 124 34.59 -13.66 31.38
CA GLY A 124 33.66 -13.12 32.39
C GLY A 124 32.62 -12.13 31.84
N TYR A 125 31.91 -11.46 32.74
CA TYR A 125 30.90 -10.47 32.39
C TYR A 125 31.52 -9.09 32.22
N GLY A 126 31.06 -8.35 31.18
CA GLY A 126 31.50 -6.99 30.91
C GLY A 126 30.51 -6.22 30.06
N MET A 127 30.75 -4.92 29.86
CA MET A 127 30.02 -4.10 28.92
C MET A 127 30.95 -3.53 27.85
N THR A 128 30.45 -3.49 26.61
CA THR A 128 31.16 -2.94 25.47
C THR A 128 30.59 -1.59 25.06
N ASN A 129 31.44 -0.56 24.98
CA ASN A 129 31.08 0.81 24.59
C ASN A 129 29.87 1.37 25.33
N PRO A 130 29.75 1.27 26.67
CA PRO A 130 28.64 1.88 27.38
C PRO A 130 28.65 3.40 27.21
N VAL A 131 27.48 4.00 27.21
CA VAL A 131 27.32 5.45 27.33
C VAL A 131 27.51 5.83 28.78
N PHE A 132 28.15 6.97 29.07
CA PHE A 132 28.35 7.44 30.44
C PHE A 132 28.15 8.94 30.57
N GLU A 133 27.68 9.37 31.72
CA GLU A 133 27.43 10.78 32.09
C GLU A 133 27.81 11.04 33.53
N ASP A 134 28.18 12.31 33.81
CA ASP A 134 28.40 12.78 35.21
C ASP A 134 27.05 12.80 35.96
N PRO A 135 26.94 12.21 37.16
CA PRO A 135 25.70 12.19 37.92
C PRO A 135 25.17 13.57 38.32
N ASN A 136 26.04 14.58 38.38
CA ASN A 136 25.71 15.96 38.77
C ASN A 136 25.21 16.81 37.59
N THR A 137 25.35 16.34 36.36
CA THR A 137 24.82 17.04 35.20
C THR A 137 23.40 16.59 34.85
N PRO A 138 22.54 17.47 34.30
CA PRO A 138 21.25 17.02 33.77
C PRO A 138 21.44 15.94 32.74
N GLY A 139 20.82 14.79 32.88
CA GLY A 139 20.98 13.67 31.98
C GLY A 139 20.55 14.03 30.53
N ILE A 140 21.47 13.95 29.60
CA ILE A 140 21.19 14.15 28.18
C ILE A 140 20.80 12.83 27.52
N THR A 141 21.50 11.76 27.87
CA THR A 141 21.34 10.43 27.30
C THR A 141 21.05 9.34 28.33
N THR A 142 21.18 9.62 29.63
CA THR A 142 20.84 8.71 30.75
C THR A 142 19.75 9.33 31.64
N ARG A 143 19.13 8.53 32.50
CA ARG A 143 18.09 8.94 33.48
C ARG A 143 16.86 9.57 32.85
N ARG A 144 16.47 9.17 31.64
CA ARG A 144 15.33 9.69 30.92
C ARG A 144 14.79 8.68 29.92
N ILE A 145 13.60 8.92 29.42
CA ILE A 145 13.10 8.27 28.20
C ILE A 145 13.82 8.91 27.01
N LEU A 146 14.63 8.13 26.29
CA LEU A 146 15.43 8.60 25.18
C LEU A 146 14.74 8.31 23.87
N PRO A 147 14.31 9.32 23.08
CA PRO A 147 13.78 9.08 21.74
C PRO A 147 14.90 8.67 20.76
N LEU A 148 14.59 7.70 19.91
CA LEU A 148 15.48 7.16 18.87
C LEU A 148 15.02 7.63 17.50
N TYR A 149 15.86 8.39 16.80
CA TYR A 149 15.54 8.96 15.51
C TYR A 149 16.05 8.12 14.33
N PRO A 150 15.40 8.20 13.16
CA PRO A 150 16.02 7.80 11.91
C PRO A 150 17.29 8.65 11.67
N LEU A 151 18.40 8.00 11.30
CA LEU A 151 19.70 8.64 11.16
C LEU A 151 20.28 8.40 9.75
N THR A 152 21.19 9.28 9.34
CA THR A 152 22.05 9.10 8.17
C THR A 152 23.52 9.09 8.58
N ALA A 153 24.40 8.69 7.66
CA ALA A 153 25.84 8.65 7.92
C ALA A 153 26.37 10.02 8.40
N GLY A 154 27.07 10.01 9.54
CA GLY A 154 27.65 11.23 10.15
C GLY A 154 26.73 12.01 11.09
N LEU A 155 25.47 11.59 11.30
CA LEU A 155 24.59 12.10 12.35
C LEU A 155 24.47 11.06 13.48
N SER A 156 24.60 11.52 14.73
CA SER A 156 24.34 10.70 15.91
C SER A 156 23.02 11.09 16.56
N ASN A 157 22.35 10.15 17.25
CA ASN A 157 21.10 10.40 17.97
C ASN A 157 21.24 11.53 18.99
N ALA A 158 22.35 11.58 19.72
CA ALA A 158 22.64 12.62 20.70
C ALA A 158 22.76 14.02 20.03
N TYR A 159 23.32 14.08 18.82
CA TYR A 159 23.42 15.33 18.07
C TYR A 159 22.04 15.80 17.58
N VAL A 160 21.24 14.90 17.05
CA VAL A 160 19.85 15.20 16.62
C VAL A 160 19.02 15.70 17.80
N LEU A 161 19.09 15.04 18.95
CA LEU A 161 18.43 15.49 20.19
C LEU A 161 18.86 16.88 20.62
N LYS A 162 20.16 17.17 20.58
CA LYS A 162 20.69 18.50 20.93
C LYS A 162 20.14 19.59 20.02
N VAL A 163 20.07 19.32 18.73
CA VAL A 163 19.59 20.28 17.72
C VAL A 163 18.08 20.46 17.84
N LEU A 164 17.31 19.39 18.04
CA LEU A 164 15.86 19.44 18.27
C LEU A 164 15.49 20.27 19.49
N ARG A 165 16.19 20.10 20.63
CA ARG A 165 15.95 20.93 21.81
C ARG A 165 16.17 22.41 21.55
N GLN A 166 17.19 22.75 20.76
CA GLN A 166 17.40 24.14 20.38
C GLN A 166 16.27 24.62 19.45
N ALA A 167 15.82 23.82 18.49
CA ALA A 167 14.70 24.17 17.62
C ALA A 167 13.42 24.45 18.43
N LEU A 168 13.05 23.54 19.35
CA LEU A 168 11.88 23.69 20.23
C LEU A 168 11.96 24.92 21.17
N SER A 169 13.16 25.42 21.45
CA SER A 169 13.34 26.65 22.24
C SER A 169 13.36 27.94 21.38
N LEU A 170 13.58 27.82 20.08
CA LEU A 170 13.70 28.96 19.15
C LEU A 170 12.36 29.33 18.50
N CYS A 171 11.48 28.38 18.27
CA CYS A 171 10.18 28.59 17.62
C CYS A 171 9.06 27.86 18.34
N ASP A 172 7.85 28.41 18.23
CA ASP A 172 6.66 27.75 18.69
C ASP A 172 6.38 26.48 17.85
N PRO A 173 5.82 25.43 18.47
CA PRO A 173 5.37 24.24 17.75
C PRO A 173 4.24 24.61 16.77
N PRO A 174 3.92 23.71 15.81
CA PRO A 174 2.80 23.93 14.90
C PRO A 174 1.50 24.28 15.64
N GLU A 175 0.74 25.21 15.05
CA GLU A 175 -0.52 25.68 15.61
C GLU A 175 -1.53 24.55 15.80
N GLU A 176 -2.43 24.71 16.78
CA GLU A 176 -3.53 23.78 17.03
C GLU A 176 -4.58 23.88 15.90
N ILE A 177 -4.83 22.77 15.25
CA ILE A 177 -5.79 22.67 14.14
C ILE A 177 -7.00 21.81 14.46
N ILE A 178 -6.93 21.00 15.56
CA ILE A 178 -8.04 20.16 15.97
C ILE A 178 -8.89 20.93 16.99
N PRO A 179 -10.18 21.15 16.72
CA PRO A 179 -11.08 21.86 17.63
C PRO A 179 -11.10 21.27 19.03
N ALA A 180 -11.29 22.11 20.04
CA ALA A 180 -11.29 21.69 21.46
C ALA A 180 -12.33 20.60 21.72
N THR A 181 -13.53 20.72 21.15
CA THR A 181 -14.61 19.73 21.26
C THR A 181 -14.18 18.33 20.78
N ILE A 182 -13.50 18.26 19.65
CA ILE A 182 -12.98 16.99 19.11
C ILE A 182 -11.87 16.45 20.02
N ARG A 183 -10.95 17.32 20.49
CA ARG A 183 -9.86 16.89 21.39
C ARG A 183 -10.40 16.30 22.71
N GLU A 184 -11.42 16.91 23.27
CA GLU A 184 -12.07 16.43 24.50
C GLU A 184 -12.80 15.11 24.26
N THR A 185 -13.58 14.99 23.19
CA THR A 185 -14.34 13.78 22.85
C THR A 185 -13.45 12.56 22.67
N TYR A 186 -12.31 12.74 21.98
CA TYR A 186 -11.42 11.62 21.63
C TYR A 186 -10.18 11.51 22.54
N GLY A 187 -10.09 12.32 23.59
CA GLY A 187 -8.96 12.31 24.54
C GLY A 187 -7.62 12.62 23.87
N ILE A 188 -7.59 13.63 23.00
CA ILE A 188 -6.43 14.03 22.20
C ILE A 188 -5.69 15.19 22.87
N LEU A 189 -4.36 15.08 23.01
CA LEU A 189 -3.52 16.14 23.58
C LEU A 189 -3.55 17.42 22.71
N PRO A 190 -3.38 18.60 23.31
CA PRO A 190 -3.10 19.83 22.56
C PRO A 190 -1.80 19.70 21.76
N ALA A 191 -1.75 20.37 20.58
CA ALA A 191 -0.59 20.30 19.67
C ALA A 191 0.73 20.64 20.37
N ALA A 192 0.81 21.77 21.07
CA ALA A 192 2.01 22.21 21.77
C ALA A 192 2.54 21.14 22.75
N ARG A 193 1.65 20.52 23.54
CA ARG A 193 2.03 19.44 24.45
C ARG A 193 2.50 18.18 23.73
N ALA A 194 1.83 17.81 22.64
CA ALA A 194 2.18 16.61 21.88
C ALA A 194 3.54 16.75 21.19
N TYR A 195 3.83 17.90 20.54
CA TYR A 195 5.12 18.15 19.93
C TYR A 195 6.27 18.23 20.93
N GLN A 196 6.00 18.71 22.14
CA GLN A 196 6.98 18.66 23.23
C GLN A 196 7.20 17.21 23.71
N ALA A 197 6.12 16.50 24.04
CA ALA A 197 6.17 15.17 24.63
C ALA A 197 6.70 14.09 23.68
N ILE A 198 6.52 14.22 22.35
CA ILE A 198 7.08 13.28 21.40
C ILE A 198 8.61 13.32 21.36
N HIS A 199 9.22 14.48 21.65
CA HIS A 199 10.67 14.68 21.64
C HIS A 199 11.32 14.65 23.02
N ASP A 200 10.55 14.91 24.09
CA ASP A 200 11.04 14.95 25.46
C ASP A 200 10.00 14.42 26.46
N PRO A 201 9.59 13.13 26.32
CA PRO A 201 8.56 12.56 27.19
C PRO A 201 9.06 12.32 28.60
N GLN A 202 8.18 12.52 29.59
CA GLN A 202 8.45 12.21 30.99
C GLN A 202 8.14 10.75 31.33
N SER A 203 7.32 10.08 30.52
CA SER A 203 6.98 8.67 30.63
C SER A 203 6.72 8.05 29.26
N LEU A 204 6.81 6.72 29.14
CA LEU A 204 6.42 6.01 27.91
C LEU A 204 4.93 6.23 27.59
N ALA A 205 4.08 6.32 28.61
CA ALA A 205 2.65 6.61 28.43
C ALA A 205 2.41 8.01 27.82
N GLU A 206 3.18 9.02 28.24
CA GLU A 206 3.11 10.36 27.63
C GLU A 206 3.57 10.35 26.17
N ALA A 207 4.64 9.61 25.85
CA ALA A 207 5.10 9.43 24.47
C ALA A 207 4.04 8.78 23.58
N GLU A 208 3.34 7.76 24.09
CA GLU A 208 2.25 7.10 23.35
C GLU A 208 1.04 8.03 23.15
N LEU A 209 0.67 8.83 24.13
CA LEU A 209 -0.39 9.84 23.99
C LEU A 209 -0.02 10.91 22.97
N ALA A 210 1.24 11.36 22.97
CA ALA A 210 1.75 12.31 21.98
C ALA A 210 1.73 11.70 20.57
N LYS A 211 2.17 10.45 20.44
CA LYS A 211 2.13 9.71 19.17
C LYS A 211 0.70 9.54 18.66
N LYS A 212 -0.24 9.14 19.54
CA LYS A 212 -1.67 9.03 19.19
C LYS A 212 -2.23 10.36 18.66
N ARG A 213 -1.87 11.49 19.29
CA ARG A 213 -2.28 12.82 18.83
C ARG A 213 -1.80 13.12 17.41
N LEU A 214 -0.54 12.83 17.09
CA LEU A 214 0.03 13.11 15.77
C LEU A 214 -0.55 12.20 14.69
N ILE A 215 -0.78 10.92 15.02
CA ILE A 215 -1.47 9.96 14.13
C ILE A 215 -2.89 10.44 13.84
N PHE A 216 -3.63 10.84 14.88
CA PHE A 216 -4.98 11.35 14.72
C PHE A 216 -5.01 12.60 13.84
N GLU A 217 -4.07 13.53 14.01
CA GLU A 217 -3.96 14.74 13.19
C GLU A 217 -3.77 14.42 11.70
N GLU A 218 -2.83 13.53 11.38
CA GLU A 218 -2.59 13.14 9.99
C GLU A 218 -3.83 12.52 9.35
N PHE A 219 -4.52 11.64 10.05
CA PHE A 219 -5.75 11.02 9.56
C PHE A 219 -6.94 12.00 9.51
N PHE A 220 -7.06 12.91 10.47
CA PHE A 220 -8.11 13.92 10.49
C PHE A 220 -7.97 14.88 9.30
N LEU A 221 -6.78 15.42 9.07
CA LEU A 221 -6.51 16.30 7.93
C LEU A 221 -6.79 15.62 6.60
N PHE A 222 -6.36 14.37 6.47
CA PHE A 222 -6.59 13.60 5.25
C PHE A 222 -8.08 13.33 5.04
N SER A 223 -8.79 12.85 6.06
CA SER A 223 -10.21 12.54 5.98
C SER A 223 -11.07 13.80 5.74
N ALA A 224 -10.73 14.91 6.39
CA ALA A 224 -11.40 16.19 6.17
C ALA A 224 -11.19 16.71 4.73
N GLY A 225 -9.97 16.55 4.19
CA GLY A 225 -9.70 16.91 2.80
C GLY A 225 -10.52 16.10 1.80
N LEU A 226 -10.64 14.80 2.00
CA LEU A 226 -11.48 13.94 1.18
C LEU A 226 -12.97 14.32 1.29
N ALA A 227 -13.44 14.64 2.50
CA ALA A 227 -14.83 15.05 2.73
C ALA A 227 -15.14 16.40 2.06
N LEU A 228 -14.21 17.37 2.09
CA LEU A 228 -14.34 18.64 1.36
C LEU A 228 -14.40 18.43 -0.16
N MET A 229 -13.58 17.52 -0.70
CA MET A 229 -13.63 17.16 -2.12
C MET A 229 -14.98 16.55 -2.50
N ARG A 230 -15.58 15.70 -1.65
CA ARG A 230 -16.93 15.15 -1.85
C ARG A 230 -17.98 16.27 -1.84
N GLN A 231 -17.94 17.16 -0.85
CA GLN A 231 -18.87 18.28 -0.75
C GLN A 231 -18.82 19.22 -1.97
N SER A 232 -17.63 19.50 -2.49
CA SER A 232 -17.42 20.29 -3.72
C SER A 232 -18.05 19.66 -4.96
N ARG A 233 -18.22 18.34 -5.00
CA ARG A 233 -18.89 17.62 -6.10
C ARG A 233 -20.39 17.57 -5.92
N ALA A 234 -20.88 17.39 -4.70
CA ALA A 234 -22.32 17.37 -4.40
C ALA A 234 -23.03 18.68 -4.80
N GLY A 235 -22.27 19.77 -4.98
CA GLY A 235 -22.80 21.03 -5.53
C GLY A 235 -23.03 21.05 -7.04
N LYS A 236 -22.56 20.03 -7.79
CA LYS A 236 -22.77 19.95 -9.24
C LYS A 236 -24.08 19.25 -9.55
N GLN A 237 -24.93 19.91 -10.34
CA GLN A 237 -26.18 19.30 -10.77
C GLN A 237 -26.09 18.76 -12.20
N ILE A 238 -26.52 17.51 -12.37
CA ILE A 238 -26.66 16.82 -13.65
C ILE A 238 -28.08 16.31 -13.84
N PRO A 239 -28.50 16.04 -15.08
CA PRO A 239 -29.83 15.49 -15.32
C PRO A 239 -30.02 14.13 -14.66
N LYS A 240 -31.08 13.98 -13.88
CA LYS A 240 -31.47 12.69 -13.27
C LYS A 240 -31.88 11.72 -14.37
N TYR A 241 -31.61 10.43 -14.16
CA TYR A 241 -32.13 9.40 -15.05
C TYR A 241 -33.64 9.23 -14.78
N ALA A 242 -34.43 9.31 -15.84
CA ALA A 242 -35.90 9.22 -15.77
C ALA A 242 -36.38 7.77 -15.73
N ASP A 243 -35.70 6.89 -16.49
CA ASP A 243 -36.03 5.48 -16.58
C ASP A 243 -34.92 4.65 -15.90
N LEU A 244 -35.29 3.86 -14.91
CA LEU A 244 -34.43 2.97 -14.15
C LEU A 244 -34.96 1.53 -14.13
N ASP A 245 -35.89 1.19 -15.08
CA ASP A 245 -36.40 -0.18 -15.20
C ASP A 245 -35.35 -1.12 -15.82
N LEU A 246 -34.77 -1.97 -14.99
CA LEU A 246 -33.83 -3.03 -15.41
C LEU A 246 -34.50 -4.38 -15.70
N SER A 247 -35.83 -4.48 -15.68
CA SER A 247 -36.54 -5.75 -15.92
C SER A 247 -36.14 -6.43 -17.25
N PRO A 248 -36.02 -5.69 -18.39
CA PRO A 248 -35.56 -6.30 -19.65
C PRO A 248 -34.12 -6.81 -19.56
N PHE A 249 -33.25 -6.11 -18.84
CA PHE A 249 -31.86 -6.53 -18.61
C PHE A 249 -31.81 -7.82 -17.76
N TYR A 250 -32.55 -7.90 -16.64
CA TYR A 250 -32.58 -9.08 -15.81
C TYR A 250 -33.11 -10.30 -16.54
N ASN A 251 -34.15 -10.13 -17.34
CA ASN A 251 -34.77 -11.20 -18.14
C ASN A 251 -33.83 -11.74 -19.24
N ALA A 252 -32.88 -10.95 -19.72
CA ALA A 252 -31.92 -11.37 -20.74
C ALA A 252 -30.70 -12.11 -20.16
N LEU A 253 -30.50 -12.09 -18.83
CA LEU A 253 -29.39 -12.81 -18.22
C LEU A 253 -29.66 -14.31 -18.21
N PRO A 254 -28.66 -15.17 -18.58
CA PRO A 254 -28.78 -16.62 -18.54
C PRO A 254 -28.63 -17.20 -17.12
N PHE A 255 -28.51 -16.36 -16.10
CA PHE A 255 -28.31 -16.72 -14.69
C PHE A 255 -28.93 -15.65 -13.78
N THR A 256 -29.14 -16.01 -12.53
CA THR A 256 -29.57 -15.07 -11.48
C THR A 256 -28.38 -14.35 -10.86
N LEU A 257 -28.53 -13.04 -10.62
CA LEU A 257 -27.55 -12.25 -9.89
C LEU A 257 -27.56 -12.60 -8.40
N THR A 258 -26.40 -12.51 -7.76
CA THR A 258 -26.30 -12.66 -6.29
C THR A 258 -26.90 -11.45 -5.57
N ASP A 259 -27.29 -11.60 -4.30
CA ASP A 259 -27.82 -10.50 -3.49
C ASP A 259 -26.83 -9.32 -3.41
N ALA A 260 -25.52 -9.62 -3.30
CA ALA A 260 -24.50 -8.59 -3.27
C ALA A 260 -24.37 -7.82 -4.61
N GLN A 261 -24.55 -8.49 -5.75
CA GLN A 261 -24.58 -7.84 -7.05
C GLN A 261 -25.84 -6.97 -7.20
N GLN A 262 -27.01 -7.47 -6.79
CA GLN A 262 -28.25 -6.71 -6.80
C GLN A 262 -28.16 -5.48 -5.90
N ALA A 263 -27.63 -5.61 -4.69
CA ALA A 263 -27.43 -4.49 -3.77
C ALA A 263 -26.51 -3.41 -4.39
N ALA A 264 -25.38 -3.80 -5.01
CA ALA A 264 -24.50 -2.87 -5.68
C ALA A 264 -25.18 -2.14 -6.86
N ILE A 265 -26.03 -2.85 -7.62
CA ILE A 265 -26.83 -2.23 -8.70
C ILE A 265 -27.82 -1.23 -8.12
N GLN A 266 -28.53 -1.57 -7.05
CA GLN A 266 -29.50 -0.67 -6.41
C GLN A 266 -28.81 0.61 -5.88
N GLU A 267 -27.63 0.50 -5.32
CA GLU A 267 -26.83 1.65 -4.88
C GLU A 267 -26.47 2.57 -6.07
N ILE A 268 -26.10 2.00 -7.23
CA ILE A 268 -25.82 2.76 -8.46
C ILE A 268 -27.07 3.47 -8.99
N LEU A 269 -28.22 2.77 -9.02
CA LEU A 269 -29.48 3.36 -9.48
C LEU A 269 -29.96 4.49 -8.54
N ALA A 270 -29.76 4.31 -7.23
CA ALA A 270 -30.02 5.36 -6.26
C ALA A 270 -29.15 6.61 -6.52
N ASP A 271 -27.88 6.43 -6.89
CA ASP A 271 -27.01 7.56 -7.27
C ASP A 271 -27.49 8.25 -8.56
N PHE A 272 -27.89 7.49 -9.57
CA PHE A 272 -28.43 8.05 -10.83
C PHE A 272 -29.70 8.88 -10.62
N SER A 273 -30.46 8.60 -9.58
CA SER A 273 -31.68 9.34 -9.22
C SER A 273 -31.39 10.63 -8.44
N LYS A 274 -30.22 10.84 -7.87
CA LYS A 274 -29.89 12.02 -7.04
C LYS A 274 -29.78 13.32 -7.86
N GLY A 275 -29.31 13.22 -9.12
CA GLY A 275 -29.01 14.40 -9.95
C GLY A 275 -27.65 15.02 -9.66
N GLU A 276 -26.75 14.24 -9.06
CA GLU A 276 -25.35 14.57 -8.79
C GLU A 276 -24.44 13.53 -9.46
N PRO A 277 -23.22 13.90 -9.89
CA PRO A 277 -22.29 12.94 -10.49
C PRO A 277 -21.92 11.84 -9.51
N MET A 278 -22.31 10.60 -9.81
CA MET A 278 -21.88 9.42 -9.06
C MET A 278 -20.36 9.24 -9.19
N ASN A 279 -19.71 8.89 -8.09
CA ASN A 279 -18.31 8.50 -8.05
C ASN A 279 -18.21 7.24 -7.19
N ARG A 280 -18.25 6.05 -7.82
CA ARG A 280 -18.41 4.78 -7.09
C ARG A 280 -17.37 3.75 -7.48
N LEU A 281 -16.80 3.09 -6.45
CA LEU A 281 -15.95 1.92 -6.58
C LEU A 281 -16.77 0.65 -6.33
N VAL A 282 -16.84 -0.22 -7.31
CA VAL A 282 -17.34 -1.60 -7.14
C VAL A 282 -16.15 -2.51 -6.89
N GLN A 283 -16.07 -3.00 -5.68
CA GLN A 283 -14.99 -3.86 -5.22
C GLN A 283 -15.50 -5.28 -5.00
N GLY A 284 -14.71 -6.27 -5.41
CA GLY A 284 -15.06 -7.67 -5.18
C GLY A 284 -13.98 -8.59 -5.70
N ASP A 285 -14.01 -9.82 -5.26
CA ASP A 285 -13.01 -10.83 -5.63
C ASP A 285 -12.99 -11.13 -7.13
N VAL A 286 -11.93 -11.78 -7.59
CA VAL A 286 -11.81 -12.21 -8.99
C VAL A 286 -12.98 -13.14 -9.33
N GLY A 287 -13.75 -12.77 -10.38
CA GLY A 287 -14.89 -13.57 -10.84
C GLY A 287 -16.17 -13.45 -10.01
N CYS A 288 -16.30 -12.47 -9.12
CA CYS A 288 -17.57 -12.15 -8.43
C CYS A 288 -18.62 -11.47 -9.32
N GLY A 289 -18.30 -11.22 -10.61
CA GLY A 289 -19.25 -10.70 -11.60
C GLY A 289 -19.41 -9.18 -11.63
N LYS A 290 -18.37 -8.39 -11.28
CA LYS A 290 -18.33 -6.93 -11.38
C LYS A 290 -18.77 -6.40 -12.75
N THR A 291 -18.40 -7.10 -13.82
CA THR A 291 -18.78 -6.75 -15.20
C THR A 291 -20.28 -6.71 -15.40
N MET A 292 -21.06 -7.57 -14.70
CA MET A 292 -22.52 -7.55 -14.81
C MET A 292 -23.13 -6.34 -14.10
N VAL A 293 -22.56 -5.90 -12.99
CA VAL A 293 -22.94 -4.65 -12.32
C VAL A 293 -22.66 -3.44 -13.22
N ALA A 294 -21.50 -3.42 -13.88
CA ALA A 294 -21.15 -2.39 -14.87
C ALA A 294 -22.08 -2.42 -16.09
N ALA A 295 -22.46 -3.62 -16.56
CA ALA A 295 -23.43 -3.78 -17.65
C ALA A 295 -24.80 -3.25 -17.27
N ALA A 296 -25.29 -3.48 -16.05
CA ALA A 296 -26.55 -2.91 -15.56
C ALA A 296 -26.53 -1.36 -15.56
N ALA A 297 -25.42 -0.77 -15.10
CA ALA A 297 -25.22 0.68 -15.13
C ALA A 297 -25.18 1.24 -16.57
N ALA A 298 -24.49 0.56 -17.48
CA ALA A 298 -24.44 0.92 -18.89
C ALA A 298 -25.83 0.78 -19.57
N TYR A 299 -26.58 -0.26 -19.22
CA TYR A 299 -27.96 -0.44 -19.67
C TYR A 299 -28.85 0.73 -19.22
N ALA A 300 -28.84 1.05 -17.92
CA ALA A 300 -29.59 2.19 -17.39
C ALA A 300 -29.26 3.50 -18.10
N THR A 301 -27.99 3.72 -18.43
CA THR A 301 -27.53 4.89 -19.20
C THR A 301 -28.08 4.89 -20.62
N ALA A 302 -28.06 3.73 -21.29
CA ALA A 302 -28.51 3.59 -22.69
C ALA A 302 -30.04 3.79 -22.84
N ILE A 303 -30.88 3.28 -21.92
CA ILE A 303 -32.33 3.47 -21.97
C ILE A 303 -32.74 4.94 -21.74
N ASN A 304 -31.86 5.72 -21.09
CA ASN A 304 -32.04 7.18 -20.93
C ASN A 304 -31.46 7.96 -22.14
N GLY A 305 -31.13 7.29 -23.25
CA GLY A 305 -30.66 7.91 -24.49
C GLY A 305 -29.22 8.46 -24.42
N ARG A 306 -28.44 8.09 -23.40
CA ARG A 306 -27.10 8.59 -23.13
C ARG A 306 -26.02 7.54 -23.38
N GLN A 307 -24.77 7.97 -23.48
CA GLN A 307 -23.64 7.10 -23.82
C GLN A 307 -22.78 6.73 -22.61
N SER A 308 -22.20 5.52 -22.66
CA SER A 308 -21.25 5.02 -21.69
C SER A 308 -19.91 4.69 -22.35
N ALA A 309 -18.81 4.82 -21.60
CA ALA A 309 -17.48 4.38 -22.01
C ALA A 309 -16.91 3.40 -20.98
N LEU A 310 -16.51 2.20 -21.41
CA LEU A 310 -15.82 1.21 -20.60
C LEU A 310 -14.36 1.12 -21.03
N MET A 311 -13.45 1.50 -20.15
CA MET A 311 -12.01 1.44 -20.38
C MET A 311 -11.40 0.21 -19.73
N ALA A 312 -10.75 -0.65 -20.54
CA ALA A 312 -10.03 -1.83 -20.09
C ALA A 312 -8.51 -1.63 -20.23
N PRO A 313 -7.69 -2.21 -19.33
CA PRO A 313 -6.25 -1.99 -19.31
C PRO A 313 -5.50 -2.62 -20.50
N THR A 314 -6.05 -3.67 -21.10
CA THR A 314 -5.45 -4.36 -22.22
C THR A 314 -6.43 -4.54 -23.36
N GLN A 315 -5.91 -4.72 -24.57
CA GLN A 315 -6.73 -4.96 -25.76
C GLN A 315 -7.56 -6.24 -25.63
N ILE A 316 -6.96 -7.33 -25.15
CA ILE A 316 -7.65 -8.62 -24.99
C ILE A 316 -8.85 -8.48 -24.05
N LEU A 317 -8.72 -7.77 -22.96
CA LEU A 317 -9.84 -7.49 -22.04
C LEU A 317 -10.91 -6.63 -22.70
N ALA A 318 -10.51 -5.61 -23.48
CA ALA A 318 -11.47 -4.80 -24.21
C ALA A 318 -12.25 -5.63 -25.23
N GLU A 319 -11.60 -6.53 -25.95
CA GLU A 319 -12.24 -7.46 -26.89
C GLU A 319 -13.17 -8.45 -26.18
N GLN A 320 -12.77 -9.00 -25.03
CA GLN A 320 -13.61 -9.89 -24.22
C GLN A 320 -14.86 -9.17 -23.69
N HIS A 321 -14.69 -7.95 -23.13
CA HIS A 321 -15.83 -7.13 -22.69
C HIS A 321 -16.75 -6.78 -23.87
N HIS A 322 -16.17 -6.37 -25.01
CA HIS A 322 -16.95 -6.08 -26.22
C HIS A 322 -17.75 -7.29 -26.67
N ALA A 323 -17.15 -8.48 -26.81
CA ALA A 323 -17.82 -9.69 -27.26
C ALA A 323 -18.97 -10.09 -26.31
N SER A 324 -18.71 -10.07 -25.00
CA SER A 324 -19.69 -10.43 -23.96
C SER A 324 -20.85 -9.44 -23.90
N LEU A 325 -20.54 -8.13 -23.89
CA LEU A 325 -21.55 -7.07 -23.79
C LEU A 325 -22.33 -6.91 -25.07
N SER A 326 -21.73 -7.07 -26.26
CA SER A 326 -22.43 -7.07 -27.55
C SER A 326 -23.46 -8.20 -27.61
N LYS A 327 -23.08 -9.42 -27.18
CA LYS A 327 -24.01 -10.54 -27.13
C LYS A 327 -25.17 -10.29 -26.15
N LEU A 328 -24.89 -9.68 -25.00
CA LEU A 328 -25.91 -9.37 -23.99
C LEU A 328 -26.88 -8.30 -24.46
N PHE A 329 -26.36 -7.24 -25.09
CA PHE A 329 -27.13 -6.02 -25.42
C PHE A 329 -27.80 -6.07 -26.80
N ALA A 330 -27.35 -6.95 -27.71
CA ALA A 330 -27.93 -7.07 -29.05
C ALA A 330 -29.45 -7.29 -29.05
N PRO A 331 -30.03 -8.17 -28.18
CA PRO A 331 -31.50 -8.36 -28.12
C PRO A 331 -32.27 -7.12 -27.64
N MET A 332 -31.58 -6.19 -26.94
CA MET A 332 -32.16 -4.96 -26.38
C MET A 332 -31.97 -3.75 -27.33
N GLY A 333 -31.39 -3.95 -28.51
CA GLY A 333 -31.15 -2.88 -29.49
C GLY A 333 -30.04 -1.90 -29.12
N ILE A 334 -29.24 -2.19 -28.10
CA ILE A 334 -28.10 -1.34 -27.66
C ILE A 334 -26.84 -1.75 -28.44
N ARG A 335 -26.22 -0.78 -29.12
CA ARG A 335 -25.01 -0.99 -29.90
C ARG A 335 -23.77 -0.78 -29.06
N VAL A 336 -22.85 -1.75 -29.12
CA VAL A 336 -21.56 -1.71 -28.45
C VAL A 336 -20.45 -1.57 -29.49
N GLY A 337 -19.60 -0.56 -29.33
CA GLY A 337 -18.45 -0.32 -30.20
C GLY A 337 -17.13 -0.63 -29.53
N LEU A 338 -16.16 -1.19 -30.29
CA LEU A 338 -14.79 -1.48 -29.81
C LEU A 338 -13.79 -0.47 -30.36
N LEU A 339 -13.00 0.18 -29.49
CA LEU A 339 -11.95 1.12 -29.90
C LEU A 339 -10.61 0.73 -29.27
N THR A 340 -9.71 0.14 -30.07
CA THR A 340 -8.38 -0.31 -29.61
C THR A 340 -7.24 0.29 -30.44
N GLY A 341 -6.02 0.13 -29.97
CA GLY A 341 -4.82 0.62 -30.63
C GLY A 341 -4.55 -0.06 -31.98
N SER A 342 -4.84 -1.35 -32.10
CA SER A 342 -4.56 -2.20 -33.29
C SER A 342 -5.51 -2.00 -34.48
N MET A 343 -6.66 -1.34 -34.26
CA MET A 343 -7.63 -1.07 -35.33
C MET A 343 -7.02 -0.20 -36.46
N THR A 344 -7.44 -0.45 -37.69
CA THR A 344 -7.03 0.37 -38.82
C THR A 344 -7.57 1.81 -38.72
N PRO A 345 -6.88 2.79 -39.34
CA PRO A 345 -7.36 4.19 -39.32
C PRO A 345 -8.79 4.36 -39.83
N LYS A 346 -9.17 3.58 -40.85
CA LYS A 346 -10.54 3.59 -41.46
C LYS A 346 -11.57 3.10 -40.42
N GLN A 347 -11.31 1.99 -39.76
CA GLN A 347 -12.21 1.46 -38.73
C GLN A 347 -12.37 2.45 -37.57
N LYS A 348 -11.25 3.03 -37.08
CA LYS A 348 -11.27 4.06 -36.01
C LYS A 348 -12.10 5.27 -36.44
N LYS A 349 -12.01 5.72 -37.70
CA LYS A 349 -12.76 6.86 -38.20
C LYS A 349 -14.26 6.57 -38.18
N ILE A 350 -14.70 5.44 -38.75
CA ILE A 350 -16.12 5.04 -38.76
C ILE A 350 -16.68 4.96 -37.35
N LEU A 351 -15.97 4.31 -36.41
CA LEU A 351 -16.43 4.16 -35.05
C LEU A 351 -16.55 5.52 -34.31
N ARG A 352 -15.61 6.43 -34.56
CA ARG A 352 -15.66 7.79 -33.98
C ARG A 352 -16.83 8.60 -34.53
N GLU A 353 -17.15 8.47 -35.79
CA GLU A 353 -18.33 9.08 -36.39
C GLU A 353 -19.62 8.54 -35.76
N GLN A 354 -19.71 7.23 -35.53
CA GLN A 354 -20.86 6.59 -34.88
C GLN A 354 -20.96 6.96 -33.38
N LEU A 355 -19.85 7.21 -32.69
CA LEU A 355 -19.85 7.71 -31.33
C LEU A 355 -20.34 9.19 -31.28
N ALA A 356 -19.85 10.00 -32.20
CA ALA A 356 -20.24 11.41 -32.28
C ALA A 356 -21.70 11.62 -32.70
N SER A 357 -22.28 10.67 -33.47
CA SER A 357 -23.70 10.69 -33.85
C SER A 357 -24.63 10.06 -32.79
N GLY A 358 -24.10 9.43 -31.73
CA GLY A 358 -24.89 8.71 -30.73
C GLY A 358 -25.40 7.34 -31.18
N GLU A 359 -25.00 6.85 -32.37
CA GLU A 359 -25.41 5.54 -32.88
C GLU A 359 -24.89 4.39 -31.99
N ILE A 360 -23.75 4.57 -31.33
CA ILE A 360 -23.16 3.64 -30.37
C ILE A 360 -23.45 4.16 -28.95
N GLN A 361 -24.16 3.37 -28.13
CA GLN A 361 -24.51 3.70 -26.75
C GLN A 361 -23.41 3.28 -25.74
N LEU A 362 -22.64 2.23 -26.05
CA LEU A 362 -21.54 1.79 -25.19
C LEU A 362 -20.25 1.65 -26.01
N ALA A 363 -19.24 2.46 -25.68
CA ALA A 363 -17.90 2.32 -26.22
C ALA A 363 -17.04 1.47 -25.27
N VAL A 364 -16.50 0.37 -25.73
CA VAL A 364 -15.50 -0.44 -25.02
C VAL A 364 -14.13 -0.21 -25.66
N GLY A 365 -13.09 0.00 -24.88
CA GLY A 365 -11.77 0.19 -25.48
C GLY A 365 -10.64 0.32 -24.47
N THR A 366 -9.46 0.62 -24.99
CA THR A 366 -8.25 0.88 -24.21
C THR A 366 -8.00 2.39 -24.12
N HIS A 367 -6.74 2.79 -23.85
CA HIS A 367 -6.30 4.19 -23.92
C HIS A 367 -6.66 4.91 -25.25
N ALA A 368 -7.02 4.19 -26.30
CA ALA A 368 -7.52 4.78 -27.54
C ALA A 368 -8.77 5.65 -27.33
N LEU A 369 -9.58 5.37 -26.31
CA LEU A 369 -10.74 6.19 -25.89
C LEU A 369 -10.32 7.59 -25.41
N LEU A 370 -9.11 7.76 -24.91
CA LEU A 370 -8.58 9.03 -24.39
C LEU A 370 -8.21 10.01 -25.50
N SER A 371 -8.01 9.52 -26.74
CA SER A 371 -7.59 10.35 -27.89
C SER A 371 -8.54 11.55 -28.06
N GLN A 372 -7.99 12.74 -28.27
CA GLN A 372 -8.76 13.96 -28.56
C GLN A 372 -9.72 13.81 -29.75
N ALA A 373 -9.36 12.98 -30.74
CA ALA A 373 -10.20 12.67 -31.90
C ALA A 373 -11.42 11.81 -31.57
N THR A 374 -11.54 11.26 -30.36
CA THR A 374 -12.71 10.49 -29.92
C THR A 374 -13.67 11.44 -29.20
N VAL A 375 -14.80 11.74 -29.82
CA VAL A 375 -15.84 12.61 -29.30
C VAL A 375 -17.11 11.78 -29.12
N PHE A 376 -17.81 12.03 -28.01
CA PHE A 376 -19.13 11.45 -27.69
C PHE A 376 -20.22 12.50 -27.92
N GLN A 377 -21.40 12.09 -28.28
CA GLN A 377 -22.56 12.99 -28.35
C GLN A 377 -23.00 13.42 -26.96
N ASP A 378 -23.18 12.46 -26.03
CA ASP A 378 -23.52 12.68 -24.63
C ASP A 378 -22.94 11.58 -23.73
N LEU A 379 -21.67 11.71 -23.35
CA LEU A 379 -21.02 10.78 -22.44
C LEU A 379 -21.49 11.03 -21.01
N ALA A 380 -22.30 10.13 -20.47
CA ALA A 380 -22.90 10.25 -19.14
C ALA A 380 -22.35 9.25 -18.11
N LEU A 381 -21.72 8.16 -18.55
CA LEU A 381 -21.14 7.16 -17.67
C LEU A 381 -19.75 6.74 -18.15
N VAL A 382 -18.77 6.85 -17.27
CA VAL A 382 -17.40 6.34 -17.46
C VAL A 382 -17.20 5.14 -16.55
N ILE A 383 -16.82 4.01 -17.12
CA ILE A 383 -16.51 2.78 -16.41
C ILE A 383 -15.04 2.47 -16.60
N THR A 384 -14.29 2.20 -15.53
CA THR A 384 -12.89 1.78 -15.60
C THR A 384 -12.72 0.43 -14.92
N ASP A 385 -12.12 -0.53 -15.63
CA ASP A 385 -11.82 -1.85 -15.09
C ASP A 385 -10.36 -1.92 -14.63
N GLU A 386 -10.07 -2.66 -13.54
CA GLU A 386 -8.74 -2.83 -12.93
C GLU A 386 -8.05 -1.49 -12.63
N GLN A 387 -8.64 -0.73 -11.73
CA GLN A 387 -8.24 0.64 -11.38
C GLN A 387 -6.74 0.86 -11.16
N HIS A 388 -6.05 -0.11 -10.54
CA HIS A 388 -4.61 0.00 -10.20
C HIS A 388 -3.70 0.13 -11.44
N ARG A 389 -4.23 -0.10 -12.64
CA ARG A 389 -3.51 0.00 -13.93
C ARG A 389 -3.68 1.35 -14.62
N PHE A 390 -4.57 2.21 -14.13
CA PHE A 390 -4.84 3.52 -14.70
C PHE A 390 -4.44 4.64 -13.75
N GLY A 391 -3.66 5.60 -14.26
CA GLY A 391 -3.35 6.83 -13.52
C GLY A 391 -4.59 7.71 -13.30
N VAL A 392 -4.58 8.50 -12.22
CA VAL A 392 -5.65 9.47 -11.93
C VAL A 392 -5.88 10.44 -13.10
N GLY A 393 -4.81 10.84 -13.79
CA GLY A 393 -4.88 11.71 -14.97
C GLY A 393 -5.65 11.11 -16.15
N GLN A 394 -5.54 9.80 -16.40
CA GLN A 394 -6.26 9.14 -17.50
C GLN A 394 -7.76 9.09 -17.24
N ARG A 395 -8.19 8.85 -16.01
CA ARG A 395 -9.60 8.89 -15.60
C ARG A 395 -10.17 10.30 -15.77
N ALA A 396 -9.46 11.31 -15.28
CA ALA A 396 -9.85 12.71 -15.44
C ALA A 396 -9.96 13.09 -16.92
N GLN A 397 -9.04 12.64 -17.78
CA GLN A 397 -9.07 12.87 -19.22
C GLN A 397 -10.27 12.19 -19.90
N LEU A 398 -10.68 10.99 -19.48
CA LEU A 398 -11.89 10.36 -20.03
C LEU A 398 -13.16 11.06 -19.54
N SER A 399 -13.22 11.40 -18.26
CA SER A 399 -14.35 12.13 -17.68
C SER A 399 -14.52 13.53 -18.30
N SER A 400 -13.43 14.21 -18.69
CA SER A 400 -13.50 15.53 -19.34
C SER A 400 -14.13 15.52 -20.74
N LYS A 401 -14.42 14.33 -21.31
CA LYS A 401 -15.12 14.18 -22.59
C LYS A 401 -16.64 14.28 -22.48
N GLY A 402 -17.18 14.28 -21.26
CA GLY A 402 -18.59 14.50 -20.95
C GLY A 402 -18.78 15.69 -20.03
N SER A 403 -20.02 16.14 -19.87
CA SER A 403 -20.39 17.19 -18.92
C SER A 403 -20.65 16.57 -17.55
N ASP A 404 -19.61 16.42 -16.71
CA ASP A 404 -19.66 15.79 -15.39
C ASP A 404 -20.30 14.38 -15.40
N PRO A 405 -19.73 13.41 -16.15
CA PRO A 405 -20.29 12.07 -16.24
C PRO A 405 -20.20 11.34 -14.90
N HIS A 406 -21.10 10.40 -14.66
CA HIS A 406 -20.95 9.41 -13.59
C HIS A 406 -19.67 8.61 -13.78
N LEU A 407 -18.96 8.31 -12.70
CA LEU A 407 -17.77 7.49 -12.70
C LEU A 407 -18.00 6.19 -11.92
N LEU A 408 -17.84 5.05 -12.58
CA LEU A 408 -17.88 3.73 -12.00
C LEU A 408 -16.50 3.08 -12.14
N VAL A 409 -15.89 2.78 -11.03
CA VAL A 409 -14.56 2.14 -10.99
C VAL A 409 -14.70 0.70 -10.52
N MET A 410 -14.07 -0.25 -11.19
CA MET A 410 -14.04 -1.65 -10.77
C MET A 410 -12.64 -2.05 -10.30
N SER A 411 -12.57 -2.80 -9.21
CA SER A 411 -11.31 -3.37 -8.72
C SER A 411 -11.47 -4.84 -8.39
N ALA A 412 -10.55 -5.67 -8.89
CA ALA A 412 -10.46 -7.09 -8.54
C ALA A 412 -9.51 -7.34 -7.36
N THR A 413 -8.79 -6.31 -6.88
CA THR A 413 -8.03 -6.42 -5.65
C THR A 413 -8.97 -6.19 -4.47
N PRO A 414 -9.24 -7.19 -3.64
CA PRO A 414 -9.93 -6.97 -2.40
C PRO A 414 -8.99 -6.16 -1.48
N ILE A 415 -9.40 -4.95 -1.15
CA ILE A 415 -8.73 -4.07 -0.21
C ILE A 415 -9.63 -3.97 1.00
N PRO A 416 -9.14 -4.05 2.24
CA PRO A 416 -9.99 -3.85 3.42
C PRO A 416 -10.83 -2.59 3.30
N ARG A 417 -12.12 -2.66 3.68
CA ARG A 417 -13.08 -1.56 3.47
C ARG A 417 -12.61 -0.22 4.02
N THR A 418 -12.01 -0.25 5.21
CA THR A 418 -11.44 0.94 5.85
C THR A 418 -10.31 1.56 5.03
N LEU A 419 -9.50 0.72 4.41
CA LEU A 419 -8.40 1.15 3.56
C LEU A 419 -8.89 1.61 2.18
N ALA A 420 -9.92 0.97 1.64
CA ALA A 420 -10.56 1.41 0.40
C ALA A 420 -11.18 2.81 0.54
N LEU A 421 -11.83 3.11 1.67
CA LEU A 421 -12.35 4.44 1.98
C LEU A 421 -11.26 5.51 2.12
N LEU A 422 -10.04 5.13 2.49
CA LEU A 422 -8.89 6.02 2.53
C LEU A 422 -8.25 6.24 1.16
N LEU A 423 -8.01 5.15 0.45
CA LEU A 423 -7.34 5.18 -0.85
C LEU A 423 -8.18 5.87 -1.92
N TYR A 424 -9.48 5.67 -1.80
CA TYR A 424 -10.48 6.12 -2.75
C TYR A 424 -11.52 7.01 -2.07
N GLY A 425 -11.07 7.80 -1.10
CA GLY A 425 -11.95 8.59 -0.23
C GLY A 425 -12.86 9.58 -0.94
N ASP A 426 -12.64 9.76 -2.23
CA ASP A 426 -13.54 10.48 -3.12
C ASP A 426 -14.60 9.57 -3.79
N LEU A 427 -14.53 8.24 -3.60
CA LEU A 427 -15.45 7.26 -4.16
C LEU A 427 -16.34 6.66 -3.05
N ASP A 428 -17.60 6.45 -3.37
CA ASP A 428 -18.47 5.58 -2.60
C ASP A 428 -18.13 4.12 -2.91
N VAL A 429 -18.25 3.21 -1.94
CA VAL A 429 -17.79 1.85 -2.09
C VAL A 429 -18.94 0.87 -1.99
N SER A 430 -19.13 0.09 -3.07
CA SER A 430 -20.01 -1.10 -3.11
C SER A 430 -19.17 -2.36 -3.09
N ILE A 431 -19.48 -3.29 -2.19
CA ILE A 431 -18.73 -4.53 -1.99
C ILE A 431 -19.53 -5.72 -2.49
N ILE A 432 -18.93 -6.50 -3.41
CA ILE A 432 -19.47 -7.79 -3.85
C ILE A 432 -18.66 -8.90 -3.16
N ASN A 433 -19.18 -9.41 -2.05
CA ASN A 433 -18.55 -10.44 -1.22
C ASN A 433 -19.10 -11.87 -1.47
N GLN A 434 -19.93 -12.02 -2.50
CA GLN A 434 -20.52 -13.30 -2.90
C GLN A 434 -20.00 -13.72 -4.27
N LEU A 435 -19.69 -15.00 -4.43
CA LEU A 435 -19.39 -15.58 -5.74
C LEU A 435 -20.69 -16.04 -6.42
N PRO A 436 -20.76 -15.98 -7.77
CA PRO A 436 -21.90 -16.49 -8.53
C PRO A 436 -22.12 -17.98 -8.24
N PRO A 437 -23.39 -18.45 -8.26
CA PRO A 437 -23.70 -19.87 -8.06
C PRO A 437 -23.04 -20.74 -9.15
N GLY A 438 -22.59 -21.94 -8.76
CA GLY A 438 -21.92 -22.89 -9.65
C GLY A 438 -20.40 -22.73 -9.78
N ARG A 439 -19.79 -21.78 -9.09
CA ARG A 439 -18.34 -21.67 -9.01
C ARG A 439 -17.80 -22.49 -7.84
N GLU A 440 -16.93 -23.45 -8.14
CA GLU A 440 -16.25 -24.24 -7.11
C GLU A 440 -15.03 -23.52 -6.56
N ALA A 441 -14.75 -23.75 -5.27
CA ALA A 441 -13.55 -23.24 -4.64
C ALA A 441 -12.30 -23.91 -5.22
N VAL A 442 -11.22 -23.15 -5.41
CA VAL A 442 -9.93 -23.66 -5.87
C VAL A 442 -9.17 -24.25 -4.68
N ASP A 443 -8.92 -25.56 -4.71
CA ASP A 443 -8.12 -26.24 -3.70
C ASP A 443 -6.66 -25.78 -3.77
N SER A 444 -6.13 -25.24 -2.68
CA SER A 444 -4.80 -24.65 -2.63
C SER A 444 -3.86 -25.43 -1.72
N PHE A 445 -2.65 -25.74 -2.21
CA PHE A 445 -1.66 -26.54 -1.50
C PHE A 445 -0.31 -25.83 -1.47
N LEU A 446 0.35 -25.87 -0.32
CA LEU A 446 1.74 -25.44 -0.16
C LEU A 446 2.64 -26.67 -0.05
N VAL A 447 3.59 -26.81 -0.96
CA VAL A 447 4.48 -27.97 -1.05
C VAL A 447 5.94 -27.56 -1.23
N GLY A 448 6.85 -28.42 -0.80
CA GLY A 448 8.29 -28.27 -1.04
C GLY A 448 8.74 -28.97 -2.32
N GLU A 449 10.01 -28.78 -2.68
CA GLU A 449 10.61 -29.34 -3.91
C GLU A 449 10.58 -30.88 -3.98
N SER A 450 10.53 -31.56 -2.86
CA SER A 450 10.39 -33.04 -2.81
C SER A 450 9.10 -33.55 -3.48
N TYR A 451 8.11 -32.67 -3.65
CA TYR A 451 6.84 -33.01 -4.34
C TYR A 451 6.91 -32.81 -5.86
N ARG A 452 8.01 -32.32 -6.43
CA ARG A 452 8.17 -32.05 -7.88
C ARG A 452 7.72 -33.21 -8.77
N PRO A 453 8.11 -34.47 -8.52
CA PRO A 453 7.67 -35.58 -9.35
C PRO A 453 6.14 -35.76 -9.37
N ARG A 454 5.49 -35.51 -8.22
CA ARG A 454 4.03 -35.60 -8.09
C ARG A 454 3.32 -34.45 -8.81
N ILE A 455 3.87 -33.23 -8.73
CA ILE A 455 3.36 -32.06 -9.46
C ILE A 455 3.43 -32.35 -10.97
N ASN A 456 4.56 -32.83 -11.47
CA ASN A 456 4.75 -33.14 -12.89
C ASN A 456 3.79 -34.26 -13.37
N ALA A 457 3.58 -35.29 -12.55
CA ALA A 457 2.61 -36.35 -12.85
C ALA A 457 1.16 -35.79 -12.88
N PHE A 458 0.85 -34.84 -11.99
CA PHE A 458 -0.46 -34.21 -11.95
C PHE A 458 -0.72 -33.28 -13.14
N ILE A 459 0.29 -32.52 -13.59
CA ILE A 459 0.22 -31.71 -14.83
C ILE A 459 -0.08 -32.61 -16.02
N ARG A 460 0.63 -33.75 -16.18
CA ARG A 460 0.37 -34.71 -17.27
C ARG A 460 -1.04 -35.28 -17.20
N LYS A 461 -1.52 -35.62 -16.01
CA LYS A 461 -2.87 -36.11 -15.82
C LYS A 461 -3.88 -35.06 -16.30
N GLN A 462 -3.75 -33.81 -15.89
CA GLN A 462 -4.64 -32.72 -16.32
C GLN A 462 -4.58 -32.55 -17.85
N GLY A 463 -3.38 -32.54 -18.46
CA GLY A 463 -3.23 -32.49 -19.91
C GLY A 463 -3.88 -33.69 -20.63
N SER A 464 -3.75 -34.92 -20.11
CA SER A 464 -4.38 -36.10 -20.69
C SER A 464 -5.92 -36.10 -20.56
N GLU A 465 -6.46 -35.40 -19.58
CA GLU A 465 -7.89 -35.16 -19.40
C GLU A 465 -8.42 -34.02 -20.29
N GLY A 466 -7.53 -33.37 -21.09
CA GLY A 466 -7.85 -32.26 -21.97
C GLY A 466 -7.93 -30.91 -21.26
N HIS A 467 -7.45 -30.82 -20.02
CA HIS A 467 -7.39 -29.58 -19.25
C HIS A 467 -6.05 -28.84 -19.45
N GLN A 468 -6.07 -27.53 -19.22
CA GLN A 468 -4.91 -26.67 -19.38
C GLN A 468 -4.32 -26.25 -18.02
N CYS A 469 -3.00 -26.01 -18.02
CA CYS A 469 -2.26 -25.68 -16.81
C CYS A 469 -1.47 -24.38 -16.96
N PHE A 470 -1.42 -23.58 -15.91
CA PHE A 470 -0.49 -22.44 -15.77
C PHE A 470 0.67 -22.83 -14.87
N ILE A 471 1.90 -22.44 -15.26
CA ILE A 471 3.09 -22.47 -14.41
C ILE A 471 3.62 -21.04 -14.37
N VAL A 472 3.62 -20.43 -13.18
CA VAL A 472 4.04 -19.04 -12.96
C VAL A 472 5.37 -19.01 -12.24
N CYS A 473 6.35 -18.34 -12.86
CA CYS A 473 7.67 -18.10 -12.28
C CYS A 473 7.79 -16.67 -11.74
N PRO A 474 8.50 -16.44 -10.63
CA PRO A 474 8.70 -15.10 -10.11
C PRO A 474 9.53 -14.24 -11.09
N ALA A 475 9.17 -12.97 -11.23
CA ALA A 475 10.06 -11.98 -11.81
C ALA A 475 11.14 -11.63 -10.76
N VAL A 476 12.40 -11.54 -11.19
CA VAL A 476 13.49 -11.09 -10.29
C VAL A 476 13.46 -9.56 -10.30
N GLU A 477 12.99 -8.94 -9.20
CA GLU A 477 12.81 -7.48 -9.09
C GLU A 477 14.11 -6.68 -9.30
N GLU A 478 15.27 -7.24 -8.93
CA GLU A 478 16.57 -6.58 -9.14
C GLU A 478 17.14 -6.76 -10.56
N ASN A 479 16.60 -7.71 -11.34
CA ASN A 479 17.05 -7.95 -12.71
C ASN A 479 15.98 -8.70 -13.51
N GLU A 480 15.05 -7.95 -14.11
CA GLU A 480 13.97 -8.48 -14.97
C GLU A 480 14.50 -9.44 -16.06
N GLU A 481 15.71 -9.16 -16.61
CA GLU A 481 16.34 -10.00 -17.61
C GLU A 481 16.69 -11.39 -17.09
N LEU A 482 17.11 -11.51 -15.83
CA LEU A 482 17.42 -12.81 -15.19
C LEU A 482 16.15 -13.64 -14.96
N GLY A 483 15.05 -13.01 -14.53
CA GLY A 483 13.76 -13.68 -14.35
C GLY A 483 13.19 -14.20 -15.67
N ILE A 484 13.32 -13.44 -16.75
CA ILE A 484 12.87 -13.82 -18.10
C ILE A 484 13.72 -14.96 -18.65
N LYS A 485 15.06 -14.88 -18.52
CA LYS A 485 15.95 -15.97 -18.90
C LYS A 485 15.63 -17.25 -18.12
N ALA A 486 15.33 -17.14 -16.83
CA ALA A 486 14.94 -18.29 -16.01
C ALA A 486 13.63 -18.92 -16.49
N ALA A 487 12.60 -18.13 -16.78
CA ALA A 487 11.32 -18.63 -17.30
C ALA A 487 11.47 -19.27 -18.69
N THR A 488 12.28 -18.67 -19.58
CA THR A 488 12.56 -19.21 -20.93
C THR A 488 13.31 -20.54 -20.86
N VAL A 489 14.40 -20.59 -20.10
CA VAL A 489 15.18 -21.82 -19.90
C VAL A 489 14.32 -22.91 -19.24
N TRP A 490 13.47 -22.51 -18.30
CA TRP A 490 12.56 -23.43 -17.63
C TRP A 490 11.50 -23.99 -18.60
N ALA A 491 10.88 -23.15 -19.42
CA ALA A 491 9.93 -23.60 -20.46
C ALA A 491 10.59 -24.56 -21.45
N GLU A 492 11.81 -24.27 -21.92
CA GLU A 492 12.55 -25.16 -22.81
C GLU A 492 12.91 -26.49 -22.11
N THR A 493 13.31 -26.46 -20.85
CA THR A 493 13.63 -27.66 -20.07
C THR A 493 12.36 -28.51 -19.89
N LEU A 494 11.26 -27.89 -19.54
CA LEU A 494 9.96 -28.59 -19.42
C LEU A 494 9.57 -29.22 -20.75
N GLN A 495 9.68 -28.53 -21.87
CA GLN A 495 9.33 -29.06 -23.19
C GLN A 495 10.24 -30.23 -23.62
N LYS A 496 11.56 -30.11 -23.38
CA LYS A 496 12.53 -31.11 -23.89
C LYS A 496 12.64 -32.34 -22.99
N THR A 497 12.52 -32.17 -21.67
CA THR A 497 12.88 -33.23 -20.69
C THR A 497 11.74 -33.70 -19.83
N VAL A 498 10.81 -32.78 -19.45
CA VAL A 498 9.76 -33.12 -18.50
C VAL A 498 8.44 -33.44 -19.20
N PHE A 499 8.03 -32.64 -20.18
CA PHE A 499 6.74 -32.76 -20.89
C PHE A 499 6.94 -32.73 -22.42
N PRO A 500 7.65 -33.71 -23.00
CA PRO A 500 7.84 -33.76 -24.46
C PRO A 500 6.55 -34.04 -25.23
N ASP A 501 5.55 -34.56 -24.52
CA ASP A 501 4.21 -34.94 -24.98
C ASP A 501 3.17 -33.81 -24.88
N LEU A 502 3.46 -32.71 -24.20
CA LEU A 502 2.57 -31.56 -24.04
C LEU A 502 3.07 -30.34 -24.82
N ARG A 503 2.15 -29.52 -25.30
CA ARG A 503 2.45 -28.28 -26.01
C ARG A 503 2.60 -27.15 -25.00
N ILE A 504 3.79 -26.55 -24.92
CA ILE A 504 4.11 -25.49 -23.99
C ILE A 504 4.14 -24.14 -24.69
N ALA A 505 3.39 -23.18 -24.17
CA ALA A 505 3.47 -21.77 -24.55
C ALA A 505 4.23 -20.97 -23.50
N LEU A 506 4.95 -19.93 -23.91
CA LEU A 506 5.71 -19.03 -23.04
C LEU A 506 5.14 -17.61 -23.09
N LEU A 507 5.04 -16.95 -21.93
CA LEU A 507 4.56 -15.58 -21.82
C LEU A 507 5.40 -14.78 -20.81
N HIS A 508 6.08 -13.71 -21.26
CA HIS A 508 6.89 -12.86 -20.37
C HIS A 508 6.85 -11.37 -20.74
N GLY A 509 7.35 -10.53 -19.81
CA GLY A 509 7.24 -9.07 -19.88
C GLY A 509 7.82 -8.42 -21.13
N GLN A 510 8.95 -8.91 -21.66
CA GLN A 510 9.68 -8.32 -22.78
C GLN A 510 9.13 -8.72 -24.17
N MET A 511 8.19 -9.66 -24.28
CA MET A 511 7.54 -9.96 -25.55
C MET A 511 6.80 -8.73 -26.08
N LYS A 512 6.76 -8.56 -27.40
CA LYS A 512 5.95 -7.53 -28.03
C LYS A 512 4.47 -7.76 -27.73
N ALA A 513 3.68 -6.68 -27.74
CA ALA A 513 2.26 -6.76 -27.43
C ALA A 513 1.54 -7.80 -28.32
N THR A 514 1.85 -7.83 -29.61
CA THR A 514 1.29 -8.79 -30.58
C THR A 514 1.66 -10.24 -30.28
N GLU A 515 2.89 -10.49 -29.85
CA GLU A 515 3.36 -11.83 -29.46
C GLU A 515 2.68 -12.33 -28.19
N LYS A 516 2.47 -11.42 -27.21
CA LYS A 516 1.72 -11.72 -25.98
C LYS A 516 0.27 -12.06 -26.27
N GLU A 517 -0.37 -11.27 -27.15
CA GLU A 517 -1.74 -11.47 -27.58
C GLU A 517 -1.91 -12.83 -28.29
N GLU A 518 -0.98 -13.18 -29.19
CA GLU A 518 -1.02 -14.44 -29.93
C GLU A 518 -0.80 -15.65 -29.02
N ALA A 519 0.19 -15.59 -28.11
CA ALA A 519 0.44 -16.65 -27.13
C ALA A 519 -0.78 -16.92 -26.24
N MET A 520 -1.42 -15.85 -25.77
CA MET A 520 -2.63 -15.96 -24.94
C MET A 520 -3.84 -16.45 -25.74
N ALA A 521 -4.02 -15.98 -26.96
CA ALA A 521 -5.10 -16.42 -27.84
C ALA A 521 -4.95 -17.89 -28.21
N SER A 522 -3.73 -18.34 -28.53
CA SER A 522 -3.40 -19.75 -28.80
C SER A 522 -3.72 -20.64 -27.57
N PHE A 523 -3.33 -20.19 -26.37
CA PHE A 523 -3.65 -20.90 -25.15
C PHE A 523 -5.17 -20.94 -24.90
N ALA A 524 -5.88 -19.83 -25.08
CA ALA A 524 -7.34 -19.79 -24.92
C ALA A 524 -8.09 -20.68 -25.90
N ARG A 525 -7.55 -20.89 -27.13
CA ARG A 525 -8.10 -21.83 -28.13
C ARG A 525 -7.76 -23.31 -27.84
N GLY A 526 -6.95 -23.58 -26.81
CA GLY A 526 -6.52 -24.94 -26.48
C GLY A 526 -5.41 -25.50 -27.41
N GLU A 527 -4.70 -24.63 -28.11
CA GLU A 527 -3.56 -25.02 -28.98
C GLU A 527 -2.29 -25.28 -28.14
N ALA A 528 -2.24 -24.81 -26.89
CA ALA A 528 -1.21 -25.14 -25.91
C ALA A 528 -1.86 -25.74 -24.66
N ASP A 529 -1.20 -26.75 -24.07
CA ASP A 529 -1.66 -27.48 -22.90
C ASP A 529 -1.14 -26.87 -21.60
N VAL A 530 0.06 -26.28 -21.67
CA VAL A 530 0.73 -25.63 -20.53
C VAL A 530 1.19 -24.23 -20.95
N MET A 531 0.87 -23.25 -20.12
CA MET A 531 1.40 -21.89 -20.23
C MET A 531 2.44 -21.63 -19.13
N VAL A 532 3.68 -21.44 -19.51
CA VAL A 532 4.73 -20.96 -18.61
C VAL A 532 4.79 -19.44 -18.70
N ALA A 533 4.61 -18.77 -17.57
CA ALA A 533 4.56 -17.31 -17.55
C ALA A 533 5.30 -16.69 -16.37
N THR A 534 5.71 -15.41 -16.53
CA THR A 534 6.06 -14.53 -15.43
C THR A 534 4.79 -13.83 -14.89
N THR A 535 4.94 -12.86 -13.99
CA THR A 535 3.84 -12.09 -13.38
C THR A 535 2.88 -11.40 -14.38
N VAL A 536 3.24 -11.32 -15.66
CA VAL A 536 2.40 -10.73 -16.73
C VAL A 536 1.02 -11.39 -16.85
N ILE A 537 0.85 -12.63 -16.35
CA ILE A 537 -0.43 -13.37 -16.38
C ILE A 537 -1.48 -12.80 -15.39
N GLU A 538 -1.12 -11.87 -14.53
CA GLU A 538 -2.07 -11.15 -13.68
C GLU A 538 -3.15 -10.44 -14.49
N VAL A 539 -2.95 -10.22 -15.79
CA VAL A 539 -3.86 -9.49 -16.66
C VAL A 539 -4.80 -10.44 -17.43
N GLY A 540 -5.97 -10.57 -16.98
CA GLY A 540 -7.30 -10.55 -17.54
C GLY A 540 -7.75 -11.59 -18.57
N VAL A 541 -7.01 -12.60 -19.00
CA VAL A 541 -7.59 -13.56 -19.95
C VAL A 541 -8.35 -14.66 -19.23
N ASP A 542 -9.61 -14.86 -19.63
CA ASP A 542 -10.46 -15.91 -19.15
C ASP A 542 -10.21 -17.20 -19.96
N VAL A 543 -9.70 -18.24 -19.30
CA VAL A 543 -9.49 -19.57 -19.88
C VAL A 543 -10.26 -20.58 -19.04
N PRO A 544 -11.53 -20.85 -19.38
CA PRO A 544 -12.40 -21.74 -18.58
C PRO A 544 -11.87 -23.17 -18.44
N ASN A 545 -11.06 -23.63 -19.39
CA ASN A 545 -10.47 -24.97 -19.42
C ASN A 545 -9.18 -25.09 -18.58
N ALA A 546 -8.65 -23.98 -18.04
CA ALA A 546 -7.49 -24.02 -17.16
C ALA A 546 -7.90 -24.41 -15.73
N THR A 547 -7.48 -25.61 -15.31
CA THR A 547 -7.85 -26.21 -14.01
C THR A 547 -6.71 -26.25 -13.01
N LEU A 548 -5.48 -26.05 -13.46
CA LEU A 548 -4.31 -26.11 -12.58
C LEU A 548 -3.45 -24.84 -12.69
N MET A 549 -3.12 -24.27 -11.53
CA MET A 549 -2.16 -23.20 -11.37
C MET A 549 -0.99 -23.71 -10.51
N VAL A 550 0.22 -23.67 -11.02
CA VAL A 550 1.45 -23.94 -10.26
C VAL A 550 2.23 -22.64 -10.15
N ILE A 551 2.55 -22.21 -8.92
CA ILE A 551 3.31 -20.99 -8.66
C ILE A 551 4.64 -21.38 -8.05
N GLU A 552 5.71 -21.13 -8.78
CA GLU A 552 7.08 -21.43 -8.36
C GLU A 552 7.61 -20.34 -7.44
N ASP A 553 8.40 -20.74 -6.42
CA ASP A 553 8.97 -19.84 -5.41
C ASP A 553 7.92 -18.84 -4.88
N ALA A 554 6.77 -19.34 -4.45
CA ALA A 554 5.60 -18.55 -4.06
C ALA A 554 5.89 -17.54 -2.93
N ASP A 555 6.95 -17.75 -2.17
CA ASP A 555 7.42 -16.83 -1.12
C ASP A 555 7.90 -15.47 -1.66
N ARG A 556 8.22 -15.38 -2.95
CA ARG A 556 8.61 -14.14 -3.63
C ARG A 556 7.43 -13.26 -4.08
N PHE A 557 6.20 -13.77 -3.99
CA PHE A 557 5.00 -13.05 -4.39
C PHE A 557 4.28 -12.43 -3.19
N GLY A 558 3.56 -11.34 -3.43
CA GLY A 558 2.58 -10.80 -2.50
C GLY A 558 1.36 -11.71 -2.34
N LEU A 559 0.72 -11.73 -1.17
CA LEU A 559 -0.49 -12.52 -0.98
C LEU A 559 -1.61 -12.10 -1.93
N SER A 560 -1.76 -10.79 -2.17
CA SER A 560 -2.74 -10.25 -3.13
C SER A 560 -2.46 -10.72 -4.56
N GLN A 561 -1.18 -10.79 -4.98
CA GLN A 561 -0.78 -11.32 -6.28
C GLN A 561 -1.07 -12.82 -6.39
N LEU A 562 -0.70 -13.60 -5.36
CA LEU A 562 -0.99 -15.03 -5.31
C LEU A 562 -2.50 -15.31 -5.38
N HIS A 563 -3.30 -14.48 -4.71
CA HIS A 563 -4.75 -14.57 -4.76
C HIS A 563 -5.30 -14.27 -6.16
N GLN A 564 -4.80 -13.24 -6.84
CA GLN A 564 -5.19 -12.92 -8.22
C GLN A 564 -4.81 -14.04 -9.19
N LEU A 565 -3.59 -14.62 -9.05
CA LEU A 565 -3.15 -15.76 -9.84
C LEU A 565 -4.03 -16.98 -9.60
N ARG A 566 -4.36 -17.31 -8.33
CA ARG A 566 -5.31 -18.38 -8.00
C ARG A 566 -6.66 -18.17 -8.67
N GLY A 567 -7.15 -16.94 -8.74
CA GLY A 567 -8.42 -16.60 -9.38
C GLY A 567 -8.43 -16.76 -10.91
N ARG A 568 -7.28 -17.05 -11.55
CA ARG A 568 -7.21 -17.34 -13.00
C ARG A 568 -7.65 -18.75 -13.35
N VAL A 569 -7.72 -19.65 -12.40
CA VAL A 569 -8.32 -20.99 -12.55
C VAL A 569 -9.66 -21.08 -11.81
N GLY A 570 -10.41 -22.13 -12.01
CA GLY A 570 -11.73 -22.30 -11.38
C GLY A 570 -12.84 -21.47 -12.05
N ARG A 571 -12.73 -21.22 -13.36
CA ARG A 571 -13.74 -20.51 -14.14
C ARG A 571 -14.63 -21.42 -14.98
N GLY A 572 -14.27 -22.70 -15.08
CA GLY A 572 -15.05 -23.76 -15.71
C GLY A 572 -15.86 -24.56 -14.71
N LYS A 573 -16.43 -25.67 -15.18
CA LYS A 573 -17.19 -26.63 -14.36
C LYS A 573 -16.29 -27.69 -13.69
N ALA A 574 -15.03 -27.81 -14.11
CA ALA A 574 -14.09 -28.78 -13.61
C ALA A 574 -13.42 -28.29 -12.32
N LYS A 575 -13.19 -29.21 -11.40
CA LYS A 575 -12.48 -28.94 -10.14
C LYS A 575 -11.09 -28.39 -10.42
N SER A 576 -10.70 -27.34 -9.73
CA SER A 576 -9.47 -26.59 -10.00
C SER A 576 -8.55 -26.54 -8.79
N TYR A 577 -7.25 -26.42 -9.07
CA TYR A 577 -6.20 -26.56 -8.08
C TYR A 577 -5.16 -25.44 -8.22
N CYS A 578 -4.62 -24.99 -7.08
CA CYS A 578 -3.50 -24.06 -7.01
C CYS A 578 -2.38 -24.65 -6.14
N ILE A 579 -1.21 -24.87 -6.72
CA ILE A 579 -0.05 -25.44 -6.04
C ILE A 579 0.99 -24.36 -5.89
N LEU A 580 1.33 -24.03 -4.64
CA LEU A 580 2.39 -23.11 -4.27
C LEU A 580 3.63 -23.89 -3.93
N THR A 581 4.75 -23.64 -4.61
CA THR A 581 6.05 -24.24 -4.24
C THR A 581 6.88 -23.22 -3.48
N SER A 582 7.60 -23.64 -2.45
CA SER A 582 8.56 -22.83 -1.71
C SER A 582 9.60 -23.69 -1.03
N GLN A 583 10.87 -23.24 -1.05
CA GLN A 583 11.98 -23.81 -0.31
C GLN A 583 12.30 -23.02 0.97
N ASN A 584 11.58 -21.94 1.22
CA ASN A 584 11.78 -21.06 2.36
C ASN A 584 11.42 -21.78 3.66
N LYS A 585 12.30 -21.65 4.68
CA LYS A 585 12.11 -22.28 6.01
C LYS A 585 11.67 -21.27 7.08
N ASN A 586 11.57 -19.98 6.74
CA ASN A 586 11.14 -18.96 7.70
C ASN A 586 9.67 -19.22 8.11
N PRO A 587 9.38 -19.41 9.41
CA PRO A 587 8.03 -19.71 9.90
C PRO A 587 7.01 -18.62 9.55
N GLU A 588 7.42 -17.35 9.53
CA GLU A 588 6.56 -16.22 9.17
C GLU A 588 6.13 -16.27 7.70
N THR A 589 7.09 -16.49 6.80
CA THR A 589 6.82 -16.64 5.36
C THR A 589 5.93 -17.85 5.08
N LEU A 590 6.20 -19.00 5.71
CA LEU A 590 5.36 -20.18 5.58
C LEU A 590 3.96 -19.98 6.18
N GLY A 591 3.86 -19.23 7.30
CA GLY A 591 2.60 -18.82 7.90
C GLY A 591 1.72 -18.03 6.93
N ARG A 592 2.32 -17.08 6.24
CA ARG A 592 1.68 -16.26 5.19
C ARG A 592 1.13 -17.12 4.04
N LEU A 593 1.93 -18.01 3.47
CA LEU A 593 1.50 -18.90 2.39
C LEU A 593 0.41 -19.90 2.83
N LYS A 594 0.50 -20.41 4.06
CA LYS A 594 -0.54 -21.27 4.65
C LYS A 594 -1.87 -20.54 4.86
N ALA A 595 -1.84 -19.23 5.18
CA ALA A 595 -3.05 -18.42 5.29
C ALA A 595 -3.81 -18.38 3.95
N LEU A 596 -3.10 -18.22 2.82
CA LEU A 596 -3.69 -18.28 1.48
C LEU A 596 -4.34 -19.65 1.18
N CYS A 597 -3.73 -20.75 1.64
CA CYS A 597 -4.30 -22.10 1.44
C CYS A 597 -5.54 -22.37 2.28
N LYS A 598 -5.73 -21.67 3.42
CA LYS A 598 -6.84 -21.88 4.35
C LYS A 598 -8.12 -21.14 3.98
N THR A 599 -8.02 -20.05 3.25
CA THR A 599 -9.19 -19.23 2.88
C THR A 599 -9.22 -18.91 1.40
N THR A 600 -10.42 -18.89 0.86
CA THR A 600 -10.70 -18.41 -0.51
C THR A 600 -11.18 -16.96 -0.52
N ASP A 601 -11.47 -16.38 0.65
CA ASP A 601 -11.93 -15.01 0.81
C ASP A 601 -10.79 -14.01 0.61
N GLY A 602 -10.82 -13.27 -0.49
CA GLY A 602 -9.81 -12.29 -0.85
C GLY A 602 -9.71 -11.11 0.12
N PHE A 603 -10.81 -10.72 0.78
CA PHE A 603 -10.78 -9.65 1.78
C PHE A 603 -10.00 -10.05 3.02
N ARG A 604 -10.21 -11.28 3.52
CA ARG A 604 -9.43 -11.84 4.64
C ARG A 604 -7.94 -11.97 4.28
N ILE A 605 -7.63 -12.39 3.06
CA ILE A 605 -6.24 -12.47 2.58
C ILE A 605 -5.59 -11.09 2.56
N ALA A 606 -6.30 -10.07 2.10
CA ALA A 606 -5.81 -8.70 2.07
C ALA A 606 -5.60 -8.12 3.49
N GLU A 607 -6.49 -8.43 4.44
CA GLU A 607 -6.31 -8.06 5.84
C GLU A 607 -5.07 -8.71 6.48
N GLU A 608 -4.84 -9.98 6.20
CA GLU A 608 -3.65 -10.70 6.66
C GLU A 608 -2.36 -10.17 6.01
N ASP A 609 -2.39 -9.89 4.69
CA ASP A 609 -1.24 -9.29 3.98
C ASP A 609 -0.88 -7.91 4.57
N LEU A 610 -1.91 -7.10 4.87
CA LEU A 610 -1.73 -5.78 5.49
C LEU A 610 -1.11 -5.87 6.90
N LYS A 611 -1.56 -6.83 7.72
CA LYS A 611 -1.00 -7.05 9.07
C LYS A 611 0.47 -7.47 9.03
N LEU A 612 0.86 -8.30 8.06
CA LEU A 612 2.18 -8.91 7.97
C LEU A 612 3.23 -8.00 7.31
N ARG A 613 2.85 -7.23 6.28
CA ARG A 613 3.80 -6.38 5.52
C ARG A 613 3.83 -4.94 5.98
N GLY A 614 2.76 -4.48 6.60
CA GLY A 614 2.53 -3.05 6.76
C GLY A 614 2.13 -2.36 5.45
N PRO A 615 1.63 -1.10 5.52
CA PRO A 615 1.10 -0.39 4.35
C PRO A 615 2.16 0.05 3.35
N GLY A 616 3.40 0.24 3.78
CA GLY A 616 4.49 0.73 2.91
C GLY A 616 4.79 -0.23 1.75
N ASP A 617 4.84 -1.51 2.03
CA ASP A 617 5.10 -2.55 1.03
C ASP A 617 3.85 -2.99 0.27
N PHE A 618 2.66 -2.80 0.87
CA PHE A 618 1.39 -3.14 0.23
C PHE A 618 1.10 -2.26 -0.99
N PHE A 619 1.50 -0.99 -0.94
CA PHE A 619 1.24 -0.02 -2.02
C PHE A 619 2.35 0.10 -3.04
N GLY A 620 3.51 -0.52 -2.81
CA GLY A 620 4.71 -0.32 -3.63
C GLY A 620 5.17 1.14 -3.64
N SER A 621 6.44 1.39 -3.80
CA SER A 621 7.04 2.75 -3.80
C SER A 621 6.53 3.69 -4.92
N ARG A 622 5.58 3.26 -5.76
CA ARG A 622 5.11 3.97 -6.97
C ARG A 622 3.60 4.13 -7.13
N GLN A 623 2.75 3.67 -6.20
CA GLN A 623 1.32 3.98 -6.30
C GLN A 623 1.05 5.38 -5.72
N SER A 624 1.25 6.37 -6.57
CA SER A 624 1.03 7.77 -6.38
C SER A 624 -0.46 8.09 -6.15
N GLY A 625 -0.75 8.76 -5.04
CA GLY A 625 -2.08 9.29 -4.70
C GLY A 625 -2.35 9.43 -3.22
N LEU A 626 -1.61 8.73 -2.36
CA LEU A 626 -1.70 8.90 -0.91
C LEU A 626 -0.62 9.87 -0.41
N PRO A 627 -0.96 10.72 0.56
CA PRO A 627 0.06 11.48 1.27
C PRO A 627 0.98 10.50 2.03
N THR A 628 2.26 10.79 2.02
CA THR A 628 3.22 10.07 2.85
C THR A 628 2.98 10.49 4.30
N PHE A 629 2.37 9.62 5.11
CA PHE A 629 2.22 9.82 6.54
C PHE A 629 3.60 9.76 7.22
N ARG A 630 3.83 10.65 8.18
CA ARG A 630 5.11 10.73 8.92
C ARG A 630 5.14 9.81 10.13
N VAL A 631 4.00 9.65 10.80
CA VAL A 631 3.84 8.91 12.05
C VAL A 631 2.78 7.82 11.91
N ALA A 632 1.68 8.12 11.22
CA ALA A 632 0.54 7.23 11.10
C ALA A 632 0.87 6.00 10.27
N ASN A 633 0.43 4.84 10.74
CA ASN A 633 0.59 3.56 10.07
C ASN A 633 -0.78 2.92 9.87
N LEU A 634 -1.21 2.82 8.61
CA LEU A 634 -2.52 2.30 8.21
C LEU A 634 -2.80 0.86 8.64
N SER A 635 -1.77 0.06 8.96
CA SER A 635 -1.95 -1.32 9.42
C SER A 635 -2.16 -1.45 10.92
N CYS A 636 -1.58 -0.54 11.70
CA CYS A 636 -1.59 -0.62 13.16
C CYS A 636 -2.60 0.36 13.80
N ASP A 637 -2.89 1.49 13.12
CA ASP A 637 -3.61 2.61 13.70
C ASP A 637 -5.07 2.70 13.22
N LEU A 638 -5.68 1.55 12.84
CA LEU A 638 -7.04 1.49 12.26
C LEU A 638 -8.12 2.09 13.16
N GLU A 639 -8.00 1.95 14.47
CA GLU A 639 -8.96 2.51 15.43
C GLU A 639 -8.88 4.04 15.46
N THR A 640 -7.66 4.58 15.51
CA THR A 640 -7.43 6.03 15.46
C THR A 640 -7.92 6.61 14.12
N LEU A 641 -7.76 5.85 13.03
CA LEU A 641 -8.27 6.23 11.73
C LEU A 641 -9.80 6.36 11.72
N LYS A 642 -10.54 5.37 12.23
CA LYS A 642 -12.00 5.43 12.33
C LYS A 642 -12.46 6.62 13.15
N GLN A 643 -11.79 6.86 14.30
CA GLN A 643 -12.07 8.03 15.15
C GLN A 643 -11.86 9.34 14.38
N ALA A 644 -10.75 9.46 13.65
CA ALA A 644 -10.44 10.63 12.85
C ALA A 644 -11.43 10.86 11.68
N GLN A 645 -11.90 9.77 11.04
CA GLN A 645 -12.93 9.83 9.99
C GLN A 645 -14.26 10.34 10.53
N THR A 646 -14.72 9.82 11.68
CA THR A 646 -15.95 10.28 12.33
C THR A 646 -15.83 11.74 12.72
N ALA A 647 -14.73 12.12 13.39
CA ALA A 647 -14.48 13.50 13.78
C ALA A 647 -14.40 14.48 12.59
N SER A 648 -13.84 14.04 11.47
CA SER A 648 -13.74 14.87 10.26
C SER A 648 -15.12 15.07 9.60
N ALA A 649 -15.99 14.06 9.61
CA ALA A 649 -17.34 14.16 9.11
C ALA A 649 -18.18 15.14 9.96
N GLU A 650 -18.13 15.01 11.28
CA GLU A 650 -18.77 15.93 12.23
C GLU A 650 -18.28 17.37 12.04
N TRP A 651 -16.98 17.56 11.84
CA TRP A 651 -16.42 18.88 11.61
C TRP A 651 -16.89 19.50 10.28
N ILE A 652 -16.91 18.71 9.21
CA ILE A 652 -17.38 19.18 7.89
C ILE A 652 -18.85 19.57 7.95
N GLU A 653 -19.68 18.79 8.64
CA GLU A 653 -21.12 19.11 8.80
C GLU A 653 -21.31 20.42 9.56
N ALA A 654 -20.55 20.63 10.63
CA ALA A 654 -20.67 21.81 11.48
C ALA A 654 -20.01 23.08 10.90
N TYR A 655 -18.85 22.93 10.23
CA TYR A 655 -17.96 24.05 9.86
C TYR A 655 -17.51 24.03 8.40
N GLY A 656 -17.88 23.04 7.59
CA GLY A 656 -17.40 22.89 6.22
C GLY A 656 -17.69 24.08 5.30
N ALA A 657 -18.80 24.78 5.52
CA ALA A 657 -19.19 26.03 4.83
C ALA A 657 -18.86 27.30 5.63
N SER A 658 -18.26 27.19 6.82
CA SER A 658 -17.97 28.36 7.68
C SER A 658 -16.73 29.11 7.19
N ASP A 659 -16.78 30.46 7.29
CA ASP A 659 -15.63 31.35 7.05
C ASP A 659 -14.91 31.71 8.36
N SER A 660 -15.07 30.92 9.42
CA SER A 660 -14.35 31.15 10.67
C SER A 660 -12.82 31.02 10.48
N PRO A 661 -12.00 31.76 11.25
CA PRO A 661 -10.55 31.68 11.14
C PRO A 661 -10.02 30.25 11.33
N GLU A 662 -10.64 29.47 12.22
CA GLU A 662 -10.25 28.07 12.45
C GLU A 662 -10.56 27.19 11.24
N ALA A 663 -11.70 27.42 10.56
CA ALA A 663 -12.07 26.70 9.34
C ALA A 663 -11.12 27.04 8.18
N GLN A 664 -10.72 28.30 8.06
CA GLN A 664 -9.76 28.75 7.04
C GLN A 664 -8.37 28.13 7.29
N ALA A 665 -7.86 28.19 8.52
CA ALA A 665 -6.58 27.59 8.89
C ALA A 665 -6.52 26.08 8.59
N LEU A 666 -7.63 25.36 8.87
CA LEU A 666 -7.71 23.93 8.55
C LEU A 666 -7.74 23.69 7.04
N ARG A 667 -8.49 24.46 6.25
CA ARG A 667 -8.51 24.36 4.79
C ARG A 667 -7.13 24.62 4.18
N GLU A 668 -6.39 25.61 4.67
CA GLU A 668 -5.02 25.91 4.23
C GLU A 668 -4.08 24.72 4.53
N ARG A 669 -4.20 24.14 5.72
CA ARG A 669 -3.40 22.98 6.11
C ARG A 669 -3.72 21.75 5.24
N ILE A 670 -5.00 21.52 4.95
CA ILE A 670 -5.46 20.48 4.02
C ILE A 670 -4.88 20.73 2.61
N ALA A 671 -4.96 21.96 2.10
CA ALA A 671 -4.43 22.32 0.79
C ALA A 671 -2.91 22.04 0.70
N VAL A 672 -2.14 22.38 1.75
CA VAL A 672 -0.69 22.06 1.82
C VAL A 672 -0.45 20.56 1.82
N LEU A 673 -1.25 19.75 2.53
CA LEU A 673 -1.12 18.30 2.54
C LEU A 673 -1.33 17.73 1.12
N PHE A 674 -2.39 18.15 0.43
CA PHE A 674 -2.74 17.63 -0.90
C PHE A 674 -1.86 18.19 -2.02
N SER A 675 -1.30 19.40 -1.91
CA SER A 675 -0.35 19.95 -2.89
C SER A 675 0.96 19.14 -2.91
N ARG A 676 1.41 18.65 -1.77
CA ARG A 676 2.57 17.74 -1.67
C ARG A 676 2.32 16.41 -2.39
N CYS A 677 1.07 15.93 -2.43
CA CYS A 677 0.69 14.73 -3.17
C CYS A 677 0.74 14.94 -4.70
N GLN A 678 0.40 16.13 -5.18
CA GLN A 678 0.45 16.46 -6.62
C GLN A 678 1.87 16.62 -7.15
N GLY A 679 2.82 17.08 -6.32
CA GLY A 679 4.24 17.22 -6.68
C GLY A 679 4.97 15.88 -6.90
N THR A 680 4.42 14.76 -6.44
CA THR A 680 4.92 13.40 -6.69
C THR A 680 4.28 12.72 -7.92
N MET A 681 3.38 13.40 -8.61
CA MET A 681 2.67 12.92 -9.80
C MET A 681 3.28 13.39 -11.14
N ASN A 682 4.38 14.16 -11.12
CA ASN A 682 5.09 14.60 -12.35
C ASN A 682 6.32 13.75 -12.65
#